data_39ff05412e367e776827a2a82ea72b96
#
_entry.id   39ff05412e367e776827a2a82ea72b96
#
_cell.length_a   1.000
_cell.length_b   1.000
_cell.length_c   1.000
_cell.angle_alpha   90.00
_cell.angle_beta   90.00
_cell.angle_gamma   90.00
#
_symmetry.space_group_name_H-M   'P 1'
#
loop_
_entity.id
_entity.type
_entity.pdbx_description
1 polymer ?
#
loop_
_entity_poly.entity_id
_entity_poly.type
_entity_poly.pdbx_seq_one_letter_code
_entity_poly.pdbx_strand_id
1 'polypeptide(L)'
;MYGLSFACGLDYYIKEEKKWDKDPWLHLSTMSCFDPLFTTTFEDNAEKLIYLDWGLKHGEGSVVIPYQKRRVEKLTTEESKVVAYIREVDNAKITFENKEYEKAIVLWNSIIEKNTEYIPTVQTAVEYTFMSYINMGVAYRQKAIRFYVEKYIENKAFVSKVDTRQFMMDIKNSRYEGLKNDIDFLIFILLNAENYPQKQFVLESYCKYENATYPSDLLDKLKKRDHRKVELFLYLLVTDDLLYHHYKLKSTLDVLDEKIKIVSYLKSEFLPNDLYSNMCTELMHEIVAYRGMKKLDDSKIFVNEDAIMKYELCKIDDLYDRFKKQAALARSNRVFVLVNGSDFSHNNAADLIDDIATYSNNAIEEVALQIFNVIRYAFLKSRFGLGTYLSTRIRHGVFEGELRSDFERLNLILNQSGQQYMPSDYWSVEYSLDSEMRKNLYQAQMKFSQNIDFLISTFKDSVIQIRVDEDDGRQGEFNYAVNTKELCDRLMDIESKTQDRESFCKSVMTYLWEITEKRLEIIRERITDQLKPDIFRYLQTLELCIDSLSGHNTLTADLKTAINNARAALTNKLTKVENWFHRQETKFEDFDIENHIRMTMEQAARYYSDVQFEMNVKMVSLPAQIRSEYSSSMFDLFFIFLTNMLKYSKETNQRIFQINSQMLNDDIIKISLINDLQSNIQENELNHLFEKKMNDIAKLQQEGGSGLVKAMTIVKYDFGNTNNTFTIKAIEGKCVVNVLFNIKDMLVDEKNIIS
;
A
#
# COMPACT_ATOMS: atom_id res chain seq x y z
N MET A 1 24.02 64.50 20.48
CA MET A 1 24.00 64.78 19.04
C MET A 1 23.67 63.55 18.18
N TYR A 2 24.28 62.41 18.36
CA TYR A 2 24.02 61.19 17.60
C TYR A 2 22.57 60.66 17.69
N GLY A 3 21.94 60.68 18.85
CA GLY A 3 20.57 60.19 19.02
C GLY A 3 19.51 61.06 18.30
N LEU A 4 19.71 62.35 18.22
CA LEU A 4 18.84 63.27 17.50
C LEU A 4 19.00 63.14 15.97
N SER A 5 20.24 62.95 15.51
CA SER A 5 20.57 62.70 14.10
C SER A 5 19.95 61.37 13.62
N PHE A 6 20.03 60.34 14.46
CA PHE A 6 19.37 59.04 14.19
C PHE A 6 17.86 59.13 14.13
N ALA A 7 17.23 59.82 15.09
CA ALA A 7 15.77 60.01 15.12
C ALA A 7 15.26 60.80 13.90
N CYS A 8 15.99 61.87 13.50
CA CYS A 8 15.69 62.61 12.31
C CYS A 8 15.88 61.82 11.02
N GLY A 9 16.89 60.95 10.99
CA GLY A 9 17.16 60.03 9.88
C GLY A 9 16.10 58.98 9.71
N LEU A 10 15.66 58.36 10.82
CA LEU A 10 14.61 57.38 10.81
C LEU A 10 13.25 58.00 10.38
N ASP A 11 12.93 59.21 10.86
CA ASP A 11 11.71 59.89 10.46
C ASP A 11 11.69 60.28 8.98
N TYR A 12 12.83 60.69 8.46
CA TYR A 12 13.04 60.97 7.04
C TYR A 12 12.93 59.69 6.19
N TYR A 13 13.52 58.57 6.62
CA TYR A 13 13.42 57.28 5.94
C TYR A 13 11.99 56.77 5.86
N ILE A 14 11.23 56.87 6.95
CA ILE A 14 9.83 56.49 6.99
C ILE A 14 8.97 57.33 6.09
N LYS A 15 9.26 58.61 5.92
CA LYS A 15 8.48 59.54 5.12
C LYS A 15 8.85 59.59 3.64
N GLU A 16 10.11 59.27 3.28
CA GLU A 16 10.64 59.48 1.94
C GLU A 16 11.48 58.29 1.42
N GLU A 17 10.85 57.19 1.24
CA GLU A 17 11.42 55.84 0.91
C GLU A 17 12.56 55.81 -0.16
N LYS A 18 12.73 56.81 -1.02
CA LYS A 18 13.66 56.73 -2.16
C LYS A 18 14.79 57.76 -2.20
N LYS A 19 14.81 58.73 -1.27
CA LYS A 19 15.84 59.78 -1.24
C LYS A 19 16.96 59.50 -0.23
N TRP A 20 16.75 58.52 0.63
CA TRP A 20 17.67 58.09 1.65
C TRP A 20 19.08 57.76 1.09
N ASP A 21 19.12 57.04 -0.04
CA ASP A 21 20.37 56.59 -0.66
C ASP A 21 21.28 57.70 -1.20
N LYS A 22 20.79 58.94 -1.21
CA LYS A 22 21.53 60.09 -1.78
C LYS A 22 22.07 61.05 -0.73
N ASP A 23 21.75 60.86 0.55
CA ASP A 23 22.21 61.76 1.62
C ASP A 23 23.33 61.09 2.45
N PRO A 24 24.59 61.49 2.23
CA PRO A 24 25.75 60.92 2.90
C PRO A 24 25.70 61.08 4.44
N TRP A 25 25.15 62.18 4.90
CA TRP A 25 25.04 62.46 6.33
C TRP A 25 24.06 61.52 7.05
N LEU A 26 22.99 61.23 6.41
CA LEU A 26 21.97 60.35 6.94
C LEU A 26 22.52 58.93 7.05
N HIS A 27 23.19 58.45 6.04
CA HIS A 27 23.87 57.15 6.06
C HIS A 27 24.89 57.03 7.17
N LEU A 28 25.76 58.02 7.30
CA LEU A 28 26.80 58.02 8.33
C LEU A 28 26.20 58.09 9.74
N SER A 29 25.18 58.83 9.95
CA SER A 29 24.52 58.90 11.26
C SER A 29 23.80 57.63 11.65
N THR A 30 23.18 56.93 10.70
CA THR A 30 22.55 55.59 10.92
C THR A 30 23.58 54.51 11.09
N MET A 31 24.61 54.48 10.27
CA MET A 31 25.70 53.48 10.40
C MET A 31 26.39 53.59 11.75
N SER A 32 26.63 54.78 12.29
CA SER A 32 27.31 54.92 13.56
C SER A 32 26.47 54.58 14.79
N CYS A 33 25.16 54.56 14.68
CA CYS A 33 24.27 54.37 15.82
C CYS A 33 23.66 52.96 15.90
N PHE A 34 23.48 52.25 14.80
CA PHE A 34 22.81 50.95 14.76
C PHE A 34 23.72 49.78 14.49
N ASP A 35 24.38 49.79 13.38
CA ASP A 35 25.36 48.78 12.98
C ASP A 35 26.44 49.43 12.16
N PRO A 36 27.57 49.75 12.80
CA PRO A 36 28.69 50.37 12.08
C PRO A 36 29.28 49.44 11.02
N LEU A 37 28.87 48.19 10.95
CA LEU A 37 29.22 47.22 9.91
C LEU A 37 28.24 47.23 8.74
N PHE A 38 27.12 47.95 8.85
CA PHE A 38 26.07 47.98 7.84
C PHE A 38 26.45 48.84 6.63
N THR A 39 27.03 48.20 5.61
CA THR A 39 27.35 48.84 4.30
C THR A 39 26.42 48.34 3.19
N THR A 40 25.29 47.68 3.54
CA THR A 40 24.42 47.02 2.55
C THR A 40 23.49 47.97 1.79
N THR A 41 23.37 49.22 2.20
CA THR A 41 22.54 50.22 1.51
C THR A 41 23.15 50.76 0.22
N PHE A 42 24.41 50.51 -0.05
CA PHE A 42 25.02 50.93 -1.29
C PHE A 42 25.26 49.71 -2.19
N GLU A 43 24.82 49.80 -3.41
CA GLU A 43 25.09 48.75 -4.41
C GLU A 43 26.51 48.89 -4.98
N ASP A 44 26.98 50.13 -5.18
CA ASP A 44 28.30 50.39 -5.74
C ASP A 44 29.38 50.49 -4.67
N ASN A 45 30.50 49.74 -4.88
CA ASN A 45 31.66 49.78 -4.02
C ASN A 45 32.40 51.10 -4.04
N ALA A 46 32.35 51.85 -5.15
CA ALA A 46 32.97 53.19 -5.23
C ALA A 46 32.23 54.19 -4.31
N GLU A 47 30.89 54.15 -4.28
CA GLU A 47 30.11 54.96 -3.35
C GLU A 47 30.40 54.56 -1.89
N LYS A 48 30.44 53.26 -1.58
CA LYS A 48 30.81 52.77 -0.24
C LYS A 48 32.17 53.34 0.23
N LEU A 49 33.18 53.36 -0.65
CA LEU A 49 34.48 53.88 -0.31
C LEU A 49 34.50 55.40 -0.05
N ILE A 50 33.73 56.17 -0.83
CA ILE A 50 33.59 57.62 -0.63
C ILE A 50 33.01 57.91 0.77
N TYR A 51 31.99 57.19 1.19
CA TYR A 51 31.37 57.39 2.52
C TYR A 51 32.28 56.89 3.65
N LEU A 52 33.01 55.79 3.46
CA LEU A 52 33.98 55.32 4.44
C LEU A 52 35.17 56.27 4.57
N ASP A 53 35.65 56.85 3.48
CA ASP A 53 36.71 57.86 3.49
C ASP A 53 36.25 59.16 4.20
N TRP A 54 35.03 59.57 3.95
CA TRP A 54 34.46 60.71 4.65
C TRP A 54 34.30 60.38 6.16
N GLY A 55 33.86 59.18 6.53
CA GLY A 55 33.76 58.71 7.91
C GLY A 55 35.10 58.68 8.64
N LEU A 56 36.19 58.27 7.93
CA LEU A 56 37.55 58.34 8.47
C LEU A 56 38.04 59.74 8.78
N LYS A 57 37.67 60.75 7.98
CA LYS A 57 38.03 62.16 8.20
C LYS A 57 37.33 62.80 9.38
N HIS A 58 36.14 62.33 9.73
CA HIS A 58 35.24 62.94 10.73
C HIS A 58 35.00 62.07 11.97
N GLY A 59 35.40 60.78 11.93
CA GLY A 59 35.21 59.80 13.04
C GLY A 59 36.54 59.45 13.70
N GLU A 60 37.22 60.41 14.31
CA GLU A 60 38.48 60.16 15.04
C GLU A 60 38.29 59.03 16.10
N GLY A 61 39.12 58.00 16.01
CA GLY A 61 39.15 56.89 16.97
C GLY A 61 38.24 55.70 16.64
N SER A 62 37.49 55.74 15.54
CA SER A 62 36.68 54.56 15.11
C SER A 62 37.62 53.43 14.64
N VAL A 63 37.41 52.23 15.20
CA VAL A 63 38.07 50.99 14.75
C VAL A 63 37.28 50.35 13.59
N VAL A 64 36.00 50.59 13.53
CA VAL A 64 35.07 49.92 12.61
C VAL A 64 35.19 50.48 11.18
N ILE A 65 35.29 51.78 11.02
CA ILE A 65 35.34 52.42 9.70
C ILE A 65 36.60 51.98 8.90
N PRO A 66 37.83 52.04 9.46
CA PRO A 66 39.00 51.51 8.80
C PRO A 66 38.89 50.04 8.44
N TYR A 67 38.26 49.27 9.32
CA TYR A 67 38.03 47.84 9.09
C TYR A 67 37.07 47.61 7.91
N GLN A 68 35.96 48.31 7.84
CA GLN A 68 35.01 48.24 6.73
C GLN A 68 35.61 48.71 5.41
N LYS A 69 36.41 49.76 5.43
CA LYS A 69 37.12 50.24 4.21
C LYS A 69 37.99 49.11 3.65
N ARG A 70 38.82 48.47 4.47
CA ARG A 70 39.68 47.35 4.03
C ARG A 70 38.87 46.20 3.48
N ARG A 71 37.69 45.95 4.07
CA ARG A 71 36.79 44.92 3.60
C ARG A 71 36.22 45.21 2.19
N VAL A 72 35.81 46.45 1.94
CA VAL A 72 35.34 46.88 0.62
C VAL A 72 36.49 46.84 -0.40
N GLU A 73 37.70 47.24 -0.01
CA GLU A 73 38.93 47.17 -0.81
C GLU A 73 39.46 45.73 -0.97
N LYS A 74 38.82 44.74 -0.34
CA LYS A 74 39.18 43.32 -0.33
C LYS A 74 40.61 43.07 0.20
N LEU A 75 41.02 43.84 1.20
CA LEU A 75 42.32 43.71 1.88
C LEU A 75 42.18 42.93 3.19
N THR A 76 42.92 41.84 3.36
CA THR A 76 43.03 41.12 4.61
C THR A 76 43.67 41.98 5.71
N THR A 77 43.28 41.77 6.99
CA THR A 77 43.79 42.54 8.09
C THR A 77 44.20 41.66 9.28
N GLU A 78 45.31 42.09 9.95
CA GLU A 78 45.75 41.51 11.24
C GLU A 78 45.47 42.44 12.43
N GLU A 79 44.60 43.42 12.26
CA GLU A 79 44.35 44.44 13.28
C GLU A 79 43.79 43.82 14.56
N SER A 80 44.47 44.05 15.69
CA SER A 80 44.16 43.42 16.97
C SER A 80 42.95 44.01 17.67
N LYS A 81 42.46 45.17 17.21
CA LYS A 81 41.26 45.84 17.80
C LYS A 81 39.94 45.26 17.39
N VAL A 82 39.89 44.42 16.34
CA VAL A 82 38.71 43.68 15.90
C VAL A 82 38.68 42.31 16.55
N VAL A 83 37.52 41.83 16.99
CA VAL A 83 37.36 40.50 17.57
C VAL A 83 37.92 39.46 16.61
N ALA A 84 38.80 38.61 17.11
CA ALA A 84 39.58 37.65 16.32
C ALA A 84 38.69 36.79 15.40
N TYR A 85 37.56 36.35 15.93
CA TYR A 85 36.58 35.54 15.19
C TYR A 85 36.03 36.27 13.94
N ILE A 86 35.59 37.55 14.10
CA ILE A 86 35.06 38.35 12.98
C ILE A 86 36.15 38.54 11.93
N ARG A 87 37.34 38.86 12.38
CA ARG A 87 38.52 39.06 11.50
C ARG A 87 38.88 37.80 10.72
N GLU A 88 38.91 36.62 11.35
CA GLU A 88 39.17 35.34 10.70
C GLU A 88 38.15 35.03 9.61
N VAL A 89 36.85 35.20 9.93
CA VAL A 89 35.74 34.95 8.97
C VAL A 89 35.83 35.93 7.79
N ASP A 90 36.04 37.23 8.04
CA ASP A 90 36.12 38.22 6.97
C ASP A 90 37.36 38.02 6.10
N ASN A 91 38.51 37.71 6.70
CA ASN A 91 39.74 37.41 5.94
C ASN A 91 39.54 36.18 5.04
N ALA A 92 38.85 35.16 5.52
CA ALA A 92 38.54 33.99 4.72
C ALA A 92 37.57 34.31 3.56
N LYS A 93 36.58 35.17 3.79
CA LYS A 93 35.66 35.66 2.73
C LYS A 93 36.42 36.49 1.67
N ILE A 94 37.24 37.44 2.11
CA ILE A 94 38.05 38.29 1.21
C ILE A 94 39.01 37.44 0.37
N THR A 95 39.63 36.44 0.97
CA THR A 95 40.52 35.52 0.27
C THR A 95 39.77 34.73 -0.80
N PHE A 96 38.54 34.29 -0.52
CA PHE A 96 37.67 33.65 -1.49
C PHE A 96 37.27 34.60 -2.63
N GLU A 97 36.87 35.83 -2.31
CA GLU A 97 36.50 36.86 -3.31
C GLU A 97 37.66 37.25 -4.21
N ASN A 98 38.89 37.22 -3.68
CA ASN A 98 40.13 37.42 -4.43
C ASN A 98 40.52 36.21 -5.31
N LYS A 99 39.68 35.15 -5.33
CA LYS A 99 39.89 33.91 -6.09
C LYS A 99 41.11 33.10 -5.63
N GLU A 100 41.62 33.34 -4.42
CA GLU A 100 42.70 32.57 -3.80
C GLU A 100 42.12 31.33 -3.09
N TYR A 101 41.47 30.44 -3.83
CA TYR A 101 40.64 29.37 -3.30
C TYR A 101 41.40 28.38 -2.40
N GLU A 102 42.63 28.03 -2.72
CA GLU A 102 43.43 27.12 -1.89
C GLU A 102 43.72 27.72 -0.50
N LYS A 103 44.06 29.01 -0.44
CA LYS A 103 44.26 29.70 0.84
C LYS A 103 42.92 29.85 1.60
N ALA A 104 41.86 30.16 0.88
CA ALA A 104 40.52 30.27 1.48
C ALA A 104 40.12 28.96 2.14
N ILE A 105 40.32 27.80 1.51
CA ILE A 105 40.08 26.48 2.07
C ILE A 105 40.81 26.26 3.39
N VAL A 106 42.08 26.64 3.46
CA VAL A 106 42.88 26.51 4.69
C VAL A 106 42.32 27.37 5.81
N LEU A 107 41.96 28.62 5.52
CA LEU A 107 41.37 29.53 6.51
C LEU A 107 39.99 29.00 7.00
N TRP A 108 39.12 28.57 6.09
CA TRP A 108 37.80 28.05 6.44
C TRP A 108 37.90 26.75 7.24
N ASN A 109 38.82 25.85 6.92
CA ASN A 109 39.03 24.63 7.71
C ASN A 109 39.51 24.95 9.13
N SER A 110 40.39 25.92 9.30
CA SER A 110 40.81 26.40 10.62
C SER A 110 39.62 26.97 11.42
N ILE A 111 38.71 27.68 10.77
CA ILE A 111 37.47 28.19 11.40
C ILE A 111 36.56 27.06 11.80
N ILE A 112 36.39 26.03 10.98
CA ILE A 112 35.57 24.82 11.31
C ILE A 112 36.14 24.14 12.55
N GLU A 113 37.45 23.89 12.60
CA GLU A 113 38.12 23.21 13.70
C GLU A 113 37.99 23.96 15.04
N LYS A 114 38.04 25.30 15.01
CA LYS A 114 37.94 26.14 16.21
C LYS A 114 36.49 26.32 16.72
N ASN A 115 35.49 26.14 15.87
CA ASN A 115 34.11 26.55 16.16
C ASN A 115 33.10 25.40 15.98
N THR A 116 33.47 24.17 16.28
CA THR A 116 32.62 22.98 16.08
C THR A 116 31.26 23.06 16.80
N GLU A 117 31.19 23.81 17.90
CA GLU A 117 29.94 23.97 18.67
C GLU A 117 29.01 25.06 18.12
N TYR A 118 29.53 25.99 17.31
CA TYR A 118 28.72 27.09 16.77
C TYR A 118 28.28 26.81 15.32
N ILE A 119 27.17 26.11 15.19
CA ILE A 119 26.64 25.61 13.91
C ILE A 119 26.59 26.68 12.79
N PRO A 120 26.04 27.90 12.98
CA PRO A 120 25.94 28.89 11.89
C PRO A 120 27.29 29.27 11.24
N THR A 121 28.37 29.29 12.03
CA THR A 121 29.72 29.54 11.54
C THR A 121 30.25 28.39 10.74
N VAL A 122 30.08 27.17 11.26
CA VAL A 122 30.48 25.96 10.55
C VAL A 122 29.72 25.84 9.21
N GLN A 123 28.42 26.10 9.19
CA GLN A 123 27.61 26.12 7.95
C GLN A 123 28.22 27.09 6.89
N THR A 124 28.51 28.30 7.32
CA THR A 124 29.12 29.29 6.42
C THR A 124 30.50 28.85 5.93
N ALA A 125 31.33 28.31 6.82
CA ALA A 125 32.66 27.83 6.47
C ALA A 125 32.59 26.62 5.53
N VAL A 126 31.66 25.71 5.73
CA VAL A 126 31.41 24.56 4.85
C VAL A 126 30.95 25.01 3.47
N GLU A 127 30.01 25.96 3.40
CA GLU A 127 29.54 26.54 2.16
C GLU A 127 30.69 27.12 1.33
N TYR A 128 31.47 28.03 1.92
CA TYR A 128 32.60 28.67 1.19
C TYR A 128 33.72 27.67 0.84
N THR A 129 33.98 26.68 1.67
CA THR A 129 34.94 25.62 1.34
C THR A 129 34.48 24.79 0.14
N PHE A 130 33.19 24.39 0.13
CA PHE A 130 32.59 23.66 -0.98
C PHE A 130 32.63 24.48 -2.27
N MET A 131 32.24 25.77 -2.23
CA MET A 131 32.31 26.67 -3.37
C MET A 131 33.71 26.90 -3.84
N SER A 132 34.70 26.95 -2.93
CA SER A 132 36.12 27.06 -3.30
C SER A 132 36.57 25.89 -4.14
N TYR A 133 36.25 24.64 -3.72
CA TYR A 133 36.57 23.46 -4.52
C TYR A 133 35.91 23.47 -5.90
N ILE A 134 34.64 23.90 -6.00
CA ILE A 134 33.93 23.99 -7.27
C ILE A 134 34.61 25.00 -8.21
N ASN A 135 34.96 26.19 -7.70
CA ASN A 135 35.57 27.27 -8.47
C ASN A 135 37.01 26.95 -8.92
N MET A 136 37.69 25.99 -8.26
CA MET A 136 38.99 25.47 -8.70
C MET A 136 38.89 24.57 -9.94
N GLY A 137 37.67 24.18 -10.35
CA GLY A 137 37.40 23.49 -11.60
C GLY A 137 37.19 21.97 -11.48
N VAL A 138 37.12 21.33 -12.64
CA VAL A 138 36.70 19.93 -12.79
C VAL A 138 37.54 18.95 -11.96
N ALA A 139 38.85 19.17 -11.87
CA ALA A 139 39.77 18.30 -11.12
C ALA A 139 39.48 18.24 -9.61
N TYR A 140 38.80 19.23 -9.07
CA TYR A 140 38.49 19.32 -7.64
C TYR A 140 37.06 18.88 -7.30
N ARG A 141 36.20 18.51 -8.27
CA ARG A 141 34.83 18.07 -8.05
C ARG A 141 34.74 16.91 -7.07
N GLN A 142 35.61 15.91 -7.20
CA GLN A 142 35.65 14.77 -6.29
C GLN A 142 36.01 15.19 -4.86
N LYS A 143 36.90 16.17 -4.68
CA LYS A 143 37.23 16.71 -3.36
C LYS A 143 36.04 17.46 -2.74
N ALA A 144 35.33 18.27 -3.54
CA ALA A 144 34.13 18.96 -3.10
C ALA A 144 33.07 17.97 -2.58
N ILE A 145 32.80 16.91 -3.36
CA ILE A 145 31.83 15.87 -3.01
C ILE A 145 32.24 15.15 -1.72
N ARG A 146 33.51 14.72 -1.64
CA ARG A 146 34.02 14.04 -0.44
C ARG A 146 33.91 14.93 0.79
N PHE A 147 34.31 16.18 0.70
CA PHE A 147 34.19 17.15 1.79
C PHE A 147 32.70 17.31 2.25
N TYR A 148 31.79 17.45 1.29
CA TYR A 148 30.36 17.56 1.59
C TYR A 148 29.83 16.33 2.36
N VAL A 149 30.13 15.12 1.88
CA VAL A 149 29.72 13.87 2.50
C VAL A 149 30.32 13.71 3.90
N GLU A 150 31.60 14.02 4.09
CA GLU A 150 32.25 13.99 5.39
C GLU A 150 31.59 14.95 6.38
N LYS A 151 31.30 16.18 5.97
CA LYS A 151 30.60 17.14 6.84
C LYS A 151 29.16 16.78 7.11
N TYR A 152 28.46 16.15 6.17
CA TYR A 152 27.13 15.59 6.40
C TYR A 152 27.14 14.47 7.45
N ILE A 153 28.14 13.58 7.39
CA ILE A 153 28.30 12.48 8.37
C ILE A 153 28.65 13.02 9.76
N GLU A 154 29.46 14.07 9.83
CA GLU A 154 29.77 14.73 11.11
C GLU A 154 28.50 15.31 11.76
N ASN A 155 27.77 16.11 11.00
CA ASN A 155 26.46 16.64 11.38
C ASN A 155 25.73 17.15 10.12
N LYS A 156 24.54 16.58 9.82
CA LYS A 156 23.72 16.98 8.68
C LYS A 156 23.42 18.49 8.63
N ALA A 157 23.38 19.16 9.77
CA ALA A 157 23.16 20.61 9.84
C ALA A 157 24.31 21.41 9.21
N PHE A 158 25.52 20.89 9.17
CA PHE A 158 26.69 21.63 8.66
C PHE A 158 26.58 21.96 7.17
N VAL A 159 25.93 21.11 6.39
CA VAL A 159 25.76 21.28 4.93
C VAL A 159 24.48 22.01 4.54
N SER A 160 23.63 22.41 5.47
CA SER A 160 22.28 22.94 5.18
C SER A 160 22.27 24.25 4.39
N LYS A 161 23.37 25.03 4.40
CA LYS A 161 23.51 26.26 3.61
C LYS A 161 24.13 26.03 2.21
N VAL A 162 24.63 24.82 1.95
CA VAL A 162 25.33 24.56 0.67
C VAL A 162 24.29 24.41 -0.44
N ASP A 163 24.28 25.33 -1.41
CA ASP A 163 23.48 25.21 -2.63
C ASP A 163 24.15 24.29 -3.63
N THR A 164 23.62 23.09 -3.78
CA THR A 164 24.17 22.09 -4.70
C THR A 164 23.55 22.10 -6.09
N ARG A 165 22.49 22.89 -6.34
CA ARG A 165 21.67 22.82 -7.59
C ARG A 165 22.49 23.07 -8.85
N GLN A 166 23.25 24.17 -8.91
CA GLN A 166 24.06 24.47 -10.07
C GLN A 166 25.15 23.42 -10.30
N PHE A 167 25.80 22.98 -9.22
CA PHE A 167 26.82 21.94 -9.28
C PHE A 167 26.22 20.59 -9.76
N MET A 168 25.02 20.24 -9.33
CA MET A 168 24.27 19.05 -9.81
C MET A 168 24.00 19.12 -11.31
N MET A 169 23.63 20.29 -11.84
CA MET A 169 23.46 20.50 -13.27
C MET A 169 24.77 20.32 -14.05
N ASP A 170 25.88 20.88 -13.54
CA ASP A 170 27.17 20.82 -14.19
C ASP A 170 27.73 19.39 -14.24
N ILE A 171 27.63 18.62 -13.19
CA ILE A 171 28.04 17.21 -13.18
C ILE A 171 27.14 16.33 -14.04
N LYS A 172 25.83 16.62 -14.13
CA LYS A 172 24.91 15.95 -15.03
C LYS A 172 25.26 16.22 -16.49
N ASN A 173 25.53 17.46 -16.85
CA ASN A 173 25.91 17.85 -18.20
C ASN A 173 27.24 17.20 -18.65
N SER A 174 28.17 16.96 -17.72
CA SER A 174 29.40 16.18 -17.97
C SER A 174 29.21 14.67 -17.93
N ARG A 175 27.96 14.17 -17.89
CA ARG A 175 27.57 12.73 -17.80
C ARG A 175 28.29 12.00 -16.66
N TYR A 176 28.56 12.70 -15.55
CA TYR A 176 29.21 12.17 -14.35
C TYR A 176 30.62 11.58 -14.61
N GLU A 177 31.34 12.14 -15.57
CA GLU A 177 32.64 11.63 -15.97
C GLU A 177 33.64 11.63 -14.80
N GLY A 178 34.31 10.50 -14.59
CA GLY A 178 35.29 10.30 -13.53
C GLY A 178 34.73 10.13 -12.11
N LEU A 179 33.39 10.22 -11.91
CA LEU A 179 32.76 10.20 -10.58
C LEU A 179 31.98 8.91 -10.28
N LYS A 180 31.55 8.17 -11.30
CA LYS A 180 30.58 7.03 -11.17
C LYS A 180 31.04 5.89 -10.27
N ASN A 181 32.33 5.78 -10.01
CA ASN A 181 32.94 4.67 -9.28
C ASN A 181 33.29 5.04 -7.83
N ASP A 182 32.83 6.19 -7.36
CA ASP A 182 33.10 6.71 -6.02
C ASP A 182 31.85 6.61 -5.14
N ILE A 183 32.01 5.99 -3.96
CA ILE A 183 30.93 5.89 -2.97
C ILE A 183 30.51 7.27 -2.44
N ASP A 184 31.45 8.21 -2.29
CA ASP A 184 31.13 9.58 -1.87
C ASP A 184 30.22 10.27 -2.88
N PHE A 185 30.47 10.03 -4.17
CA PHE A 185 29.61 10.54 -5.23
C PHE A 185 28.21 9.90 -5.19
N LEU A 186 28.12 8.60 -4.99
CA LEU A 186 26.84 7.90 -4.87
C LEU A 186 26.03 8.46 -3.69
N ILE A 187 26.63 8.60 -2.51
CA ILE A 187 26.00 9.21 -1.33
C ILE A 187 25.52 10.64 -1.64
N PHE A 188 26.39 11.44 -2.27
CA PHE A 188 26.06 12.82 -2.63
C PHE A 188 24.83 12.91 -3.54
N ILE A 189 24.73 12.04 -4.55
CA ILE A 189 23.58 11.97 -5.45
C ILE A 189 22.32 11.52 -4.70
N LEU A 190 22.41 10.52 -3.82
CA LEU A 190 21.27 10.06 -3.03
C LEU A 190 20.71 11.18 -2.13
N LEU A 191 21.59 12.04 -1.60
CA LEU A 191 21.20 13.16 -0.73
C LEU A 191 20.62 14.36 -1.49
N ASN A 192 21.10 14.64 -2.71
CA ASN A 192 20.84 15.93 -3.39
C ASN A 192 20.04 15.82 -4.70
N ALA A 193 19.89 14.64 -5.30
CA ALA A 193 19.11 14.51 -6.53
C ALA A 193 17.61 14.47 -6.22
N GLU A 194 16.83 15.29 -6.93
CA GLU A 194 15.38 15.39 -6.75
C GLU A 194 14.62 14.25 -7.48
N ASN A 195 15.20 13.67 -8.52
CA ASN A 195 14.51 12.67 -9.36
C ASN A 195 15.14 11.27 -9.27
N TYR A 196 14.29 10.26 -9.24
CA TYR A 196 14.68 8.85 -9.19
C TYR A 196 15.55 8.38 -10.37
N PRO A 197 15.30 8.75 -11.65
CA PRO A 197 16.13 8.30 -12.74
C PRO A 197 17.61 8.64 -12.60
N GLN A 198 17.94 9.78 -11.98
CA GLN A 198 19.32 10.17 -11.72
C GLN A 198 19.96 9.32 -10.64
N LYS A 199 19.26 9.11 -9.52
CA LYS A 199 19.71 8.26 -8.42
C LYS A 199 19.91 6.82 -8.90
N GLN A 200 18.94 6.29 -9.64
CA GLN A 200 18.98 4.94 -10.20
C GLN A 200 20.17 4.74 -11.14
N PHE A 201 20.37 5.67 -12.09
CA PHE A 201 21.48 5.59 -13.04
C PHE A 201 22.85 5.52 -12.35
N VAL A 202 23.06 6.31 -11.30
CA VAL A 202 24.32 6.33 -10.55
C VAL A 202 24.46 5.05 -9.72
N LEU A 203 23.41 4.59 -9.05
CA LEU A 203 23.42 3.32 -8.31
C LEU A 203 23.76 2.13 -9.22
N GLU A 204 23.07 2.00 -10.36
CA GLU A 204 23.31 0.93 -11.32
C GLU A 204 24.73 0.98 -11.92
N SER A 205 25.24 2.20 -12.18
CA SER A 205 26.62 2.37 -12.64
C SER A 205 27.63 1.92 -11.59
N TYR A 206 27.38 2.24 -10.32
CA TYR A 206 28.22 1.80 -9.21
C TYR A 206 28.14 0.28 -8.99
N CYS A 207 26.94 -0.30 -9.00
CA CYS A 207 26.75 -1.76 -8.95
C CYS A 207 27.52 -2.46 -10.08
N LYS A 208 27.42 -1.94 -11.31
CA LYS A 208 28.17 -2.47 -12.46
C LYS A 208 29.69 -2.40 -12.28
N TYR A 209 30.20 -1.29 -11.77
CA TYR A 209 31.62 -1.12 -11.48
C TYR A 209 32.11 -2.13 -10.45
N GLU A 210 31.35 -2.34 -9.39
CA GLU A 210 31.67 -3.32 -8.33
C GLU A 210 31.31 -4.78 -8.74
N ASN A 211 30.82 -5.05 -9.97
CA ASN A 211 30.33 -6.35 -10.43
C ASN A 211 29.23 -6.92 -9.50
N ALA A 212 28.29 -6.08 -9.07
CA ALA A 212 27.14 -6.44 -8.28
C ALA A 212 25.88 -6.50 -9.18
N THR A 213 25.09 -7.56 -9.04
CA THR A 213 23.83 -7.70 -9.77
C THR A 213 22.66 -7.08 -8.99
N TYR A 214 22.66 -7.26 -7.70
CA TYR A 214 21.71 -6.68 -6.75
C TYR A 214 22.44 -5.71 -5.81
N PRO A 215 21.74 -4.70 -5.29
CA PRO A 215 22.32 -3.79 -4.30
C PRO A 215 22.88 -4.50 -3.07
N SER A 216 22.26 -5.60 -2.61
CA SER A 216 22.78 -6.41 -1.50
C SER A 216 24.12 -7.12 -1.82
N ASP A 217 24.48 -7.33 -3.09
CA ASP A 217 25.78 -7.89 -3.46
C ASP A 217 26.94 -6.94 -3.13
N LEU A 218 26.65 -5.65 -2.91
CA LEU A 218 27.63 -4.66 -2.48
C LEU A 218 28.10 -4.87 -1.04
N LEU A 219 27.31 -5.52 -0.18
CA LEU A 219 27.59 -5.67 1.25
C LEU A 219 28.99 -6.24 1.53
N ASP A 220 29.36 -7.32 0.85
CA ASP A 220 30.67 -7.92 1.02
C ASP A 220 31.83 -7.07 0.47
N LYS A 221 31.55 -6.27 -0.55
CA LYS A 221 32.55 -5.43 -1.24
C LYS A 221 32.82 -4.14 -0.46
N LEU A 222 31.82 -3.68 0.26
CA LEU A 222 31.90 -2.45 1.07
C LEU A 222 32.60 -2.66 2.42
N LYS A 223 32.82 -3.87 2.89
CA LYS A 223 33.50 -4.20 4.18
C LYS A 223 34.86 -3.53 4.36
N LYS A 224 35.56 -3.20 3.27
CA LYS A 224 36.89 -2.55 3.29
C LYS A 224 36.83 -1.02 3.19
N ARG A 225 35.63 -0.45 3.06
CA ARG A 225 35.42 1.00 2.93
C ARG A 225 35.22 1.65 4.30
N ASP A 226 35.19 2.98 4.33
CA ASP A 226 34.89 3.74 5.54
C ASP A 226 33.52 3.32 6.13
N HIS A 227 33.54 2.89 7.39
CA HIS A 227 32.41 2.30 8.07
C HIS A 227 31.19 3.26 8.16
N ARG A 228 31.43 4.56 8.45
CA ARG A 228 30.37 5.57 8.54
C ARG A 228 29.74 5.89 7.19
N LYS A 229 30.56 5.90 6.13
CA LYS A 229 30.07 6.13 4.76
C LYS A 229 29.23 4.95 4.28
N VAL A 230 29.63 3.73 4.61
CA VAL A 230 28.88 2.51 4.28
C VAL A 230 27.53 2.50 5.00
N GLU A 231 27.53 2.81 6.30
CA GLU A 231 26.31 2.92 7.09
C GLU A 231 25.33 3.91 6.47
N LEU A 232 25.78 5.15 6.20
CA LEU A 232 24.96 6.18 5.59
C LEU A 232 24.41 5.75 4.23
N PHE A 233 25.26 5.19 3.38
CA PHE A 233 24.86 4.71 2.05
C PHE A 233 23.76 3.65 2.15
N LEU A 234 23.95 2.62 2.97
CA LEU A 234 22.99 1.53 3.13
C LEU A 234 21.68 2.01 3.77
N TYR A 235 21.77 2.92 4.74
CA TYR A 235 20.60 3.56 5.33
C TYR A 235 19.77 4.33 4.29
N LEU A 236 20.42 5.18 3.49
CA LEU A 236 19.75 5.92 2.42
C LEU A 236 19.13 4.99 1.38
N LEU A 237 19.82 3.90 1.04
CA LEU A 237 19.32 2.93 0.06
C LEU A 237 18.02 2.23 0.51
N VAL A 238 17.88 1.97 1.80
CA VAL A 238 16.67 1.32 2.36
C VAL A 238 15.53 2.31 2.58
N THR A 239 15.83 3.53 3.03
CA THR A 239 14.82 4.54 3.37
C THR A 239 14.28 5.29 2.15
N ASP A 240 15.02 5.33 1.05
CA ASP A 240 14.56 5.87 -0.23
C ASP A 240 13.78 4.79 -1.01
N ASP A 241 12.77 5.20 -1.78
CA ASP A 241 12.01 4.28 -2.65
C ASP A 241 12.79 3.84 -3.92
N LEU A 242 14.06 4.10 -3.94
CA LEU A 242 14.95 3.82 -5.08
C LEU A 242 14.98 2.35 -5.49
N LEU A 243 14.90 1.42 -4.54
CA LEU A 243 14.89 -0.01 -4.82
C LEU A 243 13.67 -0.46 -5.64
N TYR A 244 12.53 0.24 -5.53
CA TYR A 244 11.35 -0.03 -6.36
C TYR A 244 11.57 0.29 -7.85
N HIS A 245 12.58 1.08 -8.18
CA HIS A 245 12.94 1.44 -9.55
C HIS A 245 14.11 0.61 -10.10
N HIS A 246 14.67 -0.31 -9.31
CA HIS A 246 15.81 -1.11 -9.75
C HIS A 246 15.37 -2.19 -10.77
N TYR A 247 16.03 -2.23 -11.94
CA TYR A 247 15.62 -3.05 -13.10
C TYR A 247 15.56 -4.57 -12.86
N LYS A 248 16.24 -5.08 -11.83
CA LYS A 248 16.23 -6.49 -11.45
C LYS A 248 15.13 -6.85 -10.45
N LEU A 249 14.66 -5.90 -9.66
CA LEU A 249 13.63 -6.10 -8.67
C LEU A 249 12.26 -5.91 -9.33
N LYS A 250 11.61 -7.00 -9.72
CA LYS A 250 10.40 -6.97 -10.55
C LYS A 250 9.11 -6.96 -9.73
N SER A 251 9.18 -7.33 -8.47
CA SER A 251 8.03 -7.39 -7.58
C SER A 251 8.29 -6.68 -6.27
N THR A 252 7.24 -6.26 -5.58
CA THR A 252 7.34 -5.69 -4.23
C THR A 252 8.05 -6.66 -3.27
N LEU A 253 7.82 -7.96 -3.42
CA LEU A 253 8.49 -8.96 -2.59
C LEU A 253 10.00 -8.98 -2.83
N ASP A 254 10.46 -8.86 -4.09
CA ASP A 254 11.89 -8.79 -4.40
C ASP A 254 12.53 -7.57 -3.73
N VAL A 255 11.82 -6.43 -3.71
CA VAL A 255 12.28 -5.20 -3.05
C VAL A 255 12.35 -5.38 -1.53
N LEU A 256 11.33 -5.98 -0.93
CA LEU A 256 11.30 -6.23 0.51
C LEU A 256 12.37 -7.24 0.93
N ASP A 257 12.55 -8.32 0.17
CA ASP A 257 13.59 -9.31 0.40
C ASP A 257 15.01 -8.69 0.24
N GLU A 258 15.15 -7.69 -0.62
CA GLU A 258 16.40 -6.95 -0.78
C GLU A 258 16.62 -5.97 0.39
N LYS A 259 15.59 -5.21 0.78
CA LYS A 259 15.63 -4.32 1.95
C LYS A 259 16.00 -5.08 3.23
N ILE A 260 15.38 -6.26 3.49
CA ILE A 260 15.67 -7.02 4.71
C ILE A 260 17.10 -7.53 4.78
N LYS A 261 17.73 -7.91 3.65
CA LYS A 261 19.14 -8.30 3.62
C LYS A 261 20.04 -7.13 4.06
N ILE A 262 19.77 -5.93 3.52
CA ILE A 262 20.55 -4.73 3.82
C ILE A 262 20.37 -4.32 5.28
N VAL A 263 19.13 -4.29 5.80
CA VAL A 263 18.86 -3.92 7.20
C VAL A 263 19.41 -4.96 8.17
N SER A 264 19.35 -6.25 7.83
CA SER A 264 19.97 -7.30 8.65
C SER A 264 21.48 -7.12 8.75
N TYR A 265 22.14 -6.72 7.65
CA TYR A 265 23.55 -6.38 7.66
C TYR A 265 23.83 -5.13 8.53
N LEU A 266 23.04 -4.07 8.37
CA LEU A 266 23.15 -2.87 9.23
C LEU A 266 23.02 -3.22 10.71
N LYS A 267 22.07 -4.07 11.06
CA LYS A 267 21.86 -4.55 12.44
C LYS A 267 23.04 -5.38 12.96
N SER A 268 23.69 -6.19 12.12
CA SER A 268 24.78 -7.07 12.55
C SER A 268 26.13 -6.36 12.65
N GLU A 269 26.43 -5.42 11.76
CA GLU A 269 27.76 -4.80 11.63
C GLU A 269 27.87 -3.48 12.40
N PHE A 270 26.76 -2.78 12.60
CA PHE A 270 26.77 -1.50 13.30
C PHE A 270 26.20 -1.68 14.69
N LEU A 271 26.80 -1.04 15.69
CA LEU A 271 26.50 -1.18 17.13
C LEU A 271 24.98 -1.19 17.43
N PRO A 272 24.52 -1.85 18.50
CA PRO A 272 23.10 -2.07 18.76
C PRO A 272 22.34 -0.75 18.76
N ASN A 273 21.67 -0.52 17.66
CA ASN A 273 20.83 0.63 17.44
C ASN A 273 19.39 0.10 17.37
N ASP A 274 18.56 0.52 18.31
CA ASP A 274 17.14 0.17 18.31
C ASP A 274 16.47 0.51 16.98
N LEU A 275 16.99 1.51 16.26
CA LEU A 275 16.51 1.88 14.92
C LEU A 275 16.57 0.72 13.93
N TYR A 276 17.72 0.05 13.76
CA TYR A 276 17.87 -1.05 12.80
C TYR A 276 17.12 -2.31 13.25
N SER A 277 17.00 -2.53 14.55
CA SER A 277 16.18 -3.61 15.10
C SER A 277 14.70 -3.39 14.80
N ASN A 278 14.20 -2.17 14.99
CA ASN A 278 12.82 -1.81 14.67
C ASN A 278 12.54 -1.89 13.17
N MET A 279 13.44 -1.34 12.33
CA MET A 279 13.32 -1.45 10.86
C MET A 279 13.30 -2.91 10.39
N CYS A 280 14.13 -3.76 10.98
CA CYS A 280 14.14 -5.19 10.65
C CYS A 280 12.81 -5.86 11.00
N THR A 281 12.25 -5.54 12.18
CA THR A 281 10.96 -6.07 12.63
C THR A 281 9.83 -5.57 11.73
N GLU A 282 9.79 -4.28 11.42
CA GLU A 282 8.78 -3.71 10.51
C GLU A 282 8.83 -4.33 9.11
N LEU A 283 10.02 -4.49 8.52
CA LEU A 283 10.18 -5.14 7.22
C LEU A 283 9.77 -6.62 7.25
N MET A 284 10.08 -7.35 8.34
CA MET A 284 9.62 -8.73 8.51
C MET A 284 8.09 -8.81 8.55
N HIS A 285 7.44 -7.90 9.30
CA HIS A 285 5.98 -7.81 9.34
C HIS A 285 5.40 -7.53 7.95
N GLU A 286 6.02 -6.60 7.21
CA GLU A 286 5.59 -6.24 5.85
C GLU A 286 5.74 -7.42 4.87
N ILE A 287 6.86 -8.16 4.94
CA ILE A 287 7.08 -9.38 4.12
C ILE A 287 6.03 -10.44 4.42
N VAL A 288 5.76 -10.70 5.70
CA VAL A 288 4.75 -11.69 6.12
C VAL A 288 3.37 -11.25 5.66
N ALA A 289 3.02 -9.98 5.84
CA ALA A 289 1.76 -9.41 5.38
C ALA A 289 1.62 -9.53 3.85
N TYR A 290 2.65 -9.17 3.09
CA TYR A 290 2.62 -9.24 1.63
C TYR A 290 2.49 -10.69 1.11
N ARG A 291 3.22 -11.65 1.71
CA ARG A 291 3.11 -13.07 1.37
C ARG A 291 1.72 -13.62 1.70
N GLY A 292 1.18 -13.24 2.86
CA GLY A 292 -0.17 -13.61 3.26
C GLY A 292 -1.24 -13.04 2.31
N MET A 293 -1.14 -11.76 1.96
CA MET A 293 -2.04 -11.12 0.99
C MET A 293 -1.97 -11.80 -0.38
N LYS A 294 -0.78 -12.15 -0.87
CA LYS A 294 -0.63 -12.86 -2.13
C LYS A 294 -1.35 -14.20 -2.10
N LYS A 295 -1.20 -14.98 -1.04
CA LYS A 295 -1.92 -16.26 -0.86
C LYS A 295 -3.44 -16.09 -0.84
N LEU A 296 -3.94 -15.01 -0.23
CA LEU A 296 -5.38 -14.68 -0.19
C LEU A 296 -5.91 -14.16 -1.53
N ASP A 297 -5.05 -13.46 -2.30
CA ASP A 297 -5.41 -12.97 -3.63
C ASP A 297 -5.32 -14.06 -4.71
N ASP A 298 -4.47 -15.08 -4.52
CA ASP A 298 -4.27 -16.16 -5.49
C ASP A 298 -5.52 -17.05 -5.65
N SER A 299 -6.39 -17.13 -4.62
CA SER A 299 -7.67 -17.86 -4.73
C SER A 299 -8.68 -17.38 -3.69
N LYS A 300 -9.88 -17.02 -4.16
CA LYS A 300 -11.00 -16.59 -3.31
C LYS A 300 -12.13 -17.63 -3.24
N ILE A 301 -11.98 -18.75 -3.95
CA ILE A 301 -13.00 -19.81 -4.02
C ILE A 301 -12.76 -20.80 -2.89
N PHE A 302 -13.67 -20.82 -1.94
CA PHE A 302 -13.58 -21.63 -0.72
C PHE A 302 -14.93 -22.20 -0.30
N VAL A 303 -14.91 -23.37 0.31
CA VAL A 303 -16.02 -24.02 1.01
C VAL A 303 -15.48 -24.63 2.28
N ASN A 304 -16.13 -24.42 3.40
CA ASN A 304 -15.76 -25.05 4.68
C ASN A 304 -16.39 -26.44 4.79
N GLU A 305 -15.77 -27.44 4.17
CA GLU A 305 -16.27 -28.81 4.09
C GLU A 305 -16.41 -29.45 5.47
N ASP A 306 -15.49 -29.20 6.39
CA ASP A 306 -15.52 -29.75 7.74
C ASP A 306 -16.71 -29.19 8.56
N ALA A 307 -16.98 -27.90 8.45
CA ALA A 307 -18.15 -27.31 9.06
C ALA A 307 -19.46 -27.81 8.44
N ILE A 308 -19.50 -28.01 7.12
CA ILE A 308 -20.66 -28.63 6.45
C ILE A 308 -20.92 -30.05 6.99
N MET A 309 -19.88 -30.86 7.08
CA MET A 309 -19.99 -32.22 7.63
C MET A 309 -20.50 -32.20 9.07
N LYS A 310 -19.94 -31.33 9.90
CA LYS A 310 -20.27 -31.27 11.33
C LYS A 310 -21.65 -30.72 11.64
N TYR A 311 -22.09 -29.68 10.91
CA TYR A 311 -23.29 -28.91 11.28
C TYR A 311 -24.46 -29.06 10.31
N GLU A 312 -24.23 -29.32 9.03
CA GLU A 312 -25.30 -29.40 8.02
C GLU A 312 -25.67 -30.86 7.66
N LEU A 313 -24.67 -31.73 7.57
CA LEU A 313 -24.85 -33.11 7.15
C LEU A 313 -24.93 -34.10 8.32
N CYS A 314 -24.99 -33.63 9.57
CA CYS A 314 -25.08 -34.48 10.75
C CYS A 314 -26.39 -35.33 10.82
N LYS A 315 -27.42 -34.97 10.05
CA LYS A 315 -28.75 -35.68 10.04
C LYS A 315 -29.05 -36.40 8.74
N ILE A 316 -28.03 -36.68 7.91
CA ILE A 316 -28.22 -37.34 6.60
C ILE A 316 -28.27 -38.87 6.70
N ASP A 317 -28.11 -39.45 7.90
CA ASP A 317 -27.97 -40.90 8.12
C ASP A 317 -29.10 -41.70 7.51
N ASP A 318 -30.34 -41.34 7.78
CA ASP A 318 -31.53 -42.08 7.28
C ASP A 318 -31.61 -42.07 5.74
N LEU A 319 -31.20 -40.94 5.12
CA LEU A 319 -31.21 -40.80 3.67
C LEU A 319 -30.04 -41.58 3.03
N TYR A 320 -28.90 -41.60 3.68
CA TYR A 320 -27.75 -42.38 3.25
C TYR A 320 -28.02 -43.88 3.34
N ASP A 321 -28.63 -44.36 4.46
CA ASP A 321 -29.00 -45.76 4.64
C ASP A 321 -30.05 -46.21 3.62
N ARG A 322 -31.03 -45.36 3.30
CA ARG A 322 -32.00 -45.64 2.22
C ARG A 322 -31.30 -45.74 0.87
N PHE A 323 -30.40 -44.81 0.54
CA PHE A 323 -29.63 -44.86 -0.70
C PHE A 323 -28.78 -46.12 -0.80
N LYS A 324 -28.07 -46.48 0.28
CA LYS A 324 -27.21 -47.68 0.36
C LYS A 324 -28.01 -48.98 0.13
N LYS A 325 -29.20 -49.07 0.74
CA LYS A 325 -30.11 -50.22 0.54
C LYS A 325 -30.59 -50.30 -0.91
N GLN A 326 -31.01 -49.19 -1.52
CA GLN A 326 -31.48 -49.15 -2.92
C GLN A 326 -30.34 -49.46 -3.89
N ALA A 327 -29.13 -48.94 -3.63
CA ALA A 327 -27.92 -49.21 -4.45
C ALA A 327 -27.55 -50.70 -4.42
N ALA A 328 -27.65 -51.35 -3.25
CA ALA A 328 -27.42 -52.79 -3.12
C ALA A 328 -28.46 -53.63 -3.88
N LEU A 329 -29.74 -53.23 -3.79
CA LEU A 329 -30.82 -53.88 -4.55
C LEU A 329 -30.68 -53.73 -6.07
N ALA A 330 -30.34 -52.52 -6.54
CA ALA A 330 -30.13 -52.27 -7.95
C ALA A 330 -28.94 -53.05 -8.53
N ARG A 331 -27.84 -53.21 -7.76
CA ARG A 331 -26.70 -54.07 -8.15
C ARG A 331 -27.09 -55.54 -8.19
N SER A 332 -27.85 -55.97 -7.19
CA SER A 332 -28.35 -57.37 -7.12
C SER A 332 -29.28 -57.69 -8.27
N ASN A 333 -30.19 -56.78 -8.62
CA ASN A 333 -31.10 -56.93 -9.77
C ASN A 333 -30.38 -56.94 -11.10
N ARG A 334 -29.36 -56.07 -11.28
CA ARG A 334 -28.50 -56.07 -12.49
C ARG A 334 -27.75 -57.40 -12.65
N VAL A 335 -27.24 -57.99 -11.56
CA VAL A 335 -26.57 -59.30 -11.57
C VAL A 335 -27.57 -60.39 -11.89
N PHE A 336 -28.78 -60.33 -11.29
CA PHE A 336 -29.84 -61.31 -11.53
C PHE A 336 -30.28 -61.32 -13.01
N VAL A 337 -30.48 -60.17 -13.64
CA VAL A 337 -30.84 -60.06 -15.06
C VAL A 337 -29.70 -60.58 -15.95
N LEU A 338 -28.45 -60.31 -15.62
CA LEU A 338 -27.28 -60.81 -16.36
C LEU A 338 -27.09 -62.32 -16.26
N VAL A 339 -27.37 -62.92 -15.09
CA VAL A 339 -27.19 -64.34 -14.83
C VAL A 339 -28.36 -65.19 -15.39
N ASN A 340 -29.60 -64.67 -15.31
CA ASN A 340 -30.81 -65.40 -15.72
C ASN A 340 -31.29 -65.07 -17.15
N GLY A 341 -30.77 -64.00 -17.76
CA GLY A 341 -31.12 -63.63 -19.14
C GLY A 341 -30.66 -64.63 -20.24
N SER A 342 -29.82 -65.59 -19.86
CA SER A 342 -29.39 -66.64 -20.79
C SER A 342 -30.30 -67.91 -20.84
N ASP A 343 -31.28 -68.03 -19.93
CA ASP A 343 -32.05 -69.29 -19.81
C ASP A 343 -33.58 -69.18 -19.97
N PHE A 344 -34.15 -68.01 -20.27
CA PHE A 344 -35.60 -67.85 -20.38
C PHE A 344 -36.06 -67.62 -21.80
N SER A 345 -36.59 -68.67 -22.41
CA SER A 345 -37.39 -68.65 -23.62
C SER A 345 -38.87 -68.67 -23.26
N HIS A 346 -39.45 -67.54 -22.84
CA HIS A 346 -40.90 -67.27 -22.87
C HIS A 346 -41.25 -65.79 -22.65
N ASN A 347 -42.11 -65.27 -23.53
CA ASN A 347 -42.41 -63.88 -23.77
C ASN A 347 -43.09 -63.06 -22.63
N ASN A 348 -43.45 -63.67 -21.48
CA ASN A 348 -44.11 -62.98 -20.36
C ASN A 348 -43.18 -62.69 -19.17
N ALA A 349 -42.03 -63.30 -19.08
CA ALA A 349 -41.08 -63.06 -17.99
C ALA A 349 -40.17 -61.86 -18.26
N ALA A 350 -39.89 -61.59 -19.53
CA ALA A 350 -39.06 -60.45 -19.95
C ALA A 350 -39.75 -59.09 -19.65
N ASP A 351 -41.05 -58.95 -19.89
CA ASP A 351 -41.80 -57.74 -19.60
C ASP A 351 -41.90 -57.48 -18.08
N LEU A 352 -42.04 -58.53 -17.26
CA LEU A 352 -42.07 -58.38 -15.79
C LEU A 352 -40.69 -58.02 -15.22
N ILE A 353 -39.60 -58.53 -15.83
CA ILE A 353 -38.24 -58.22 -15.45
C ILE A 353 -37.87 -56.79 -15.86
N ASP A 354 -38.33 -56.33 -17.03
CA ASP A 354 -38.17 -54.95 -17.48
C ASP A 354 -38.94 -53.97 -16.63
N ASP A 355 -40.20 -54.30 -16.24
CA ASP A 355 -41.02 -53.48 -15.33
C ASP A 355 -40.38 -53.38 -13.94
N ILE A 356 -39.88 -54.51 -13.37
CA ILE A 356 -39.21 -54.53 -12.08
C ILE A 356 -37.88 -53.78 -12.15
N ALA A 357 -37.13 -53.97 -13.21
CA ALA A 357 -35.87 -53.23 -13.43
C ALA A 357 -36.12 -51.73 -13.59
N THR A 358 -37.15 -51.35 -14.34
CA THR A 358 -37.53 -49.93 -14.53
C THR A 358 -38.01 -49.29 -13.24
N TYR A 359 -38.85 -49.97 -12.46
CA TYR A 359 -39.34 -49.51 -11.16
C TYR A 359 -38.18 -49.37 -10.14
N SER A 360 -37.28 -50.34 -10.08
CA SER A 360 -36.08 -50.31 -9.24
C SER A 360 -35.13 -49.18 -9.61
N ASN A 361 -34.96 -48.91 -10.90
CA ASN A 361 -34.12 -47.80 -11.40
C ASN A 361 -34.74 -46.44 -11.05
N ASN A 362 -36.03 -46.26 -11.22
CA ASN A 362 -36.72 -45.01 -10.84
C ASN A 362 -36.62 -44.71 -9.34
N ALA A 363 -36.76 -45.76 -8.50
CA ALA A 363 -36.69 -45.61 -7.03
C ALA A 363 -35.28 -45.20 -6.56
N ILE A 364 -34.23 -45.76 -7.17
CA ILE A 364 -32.85 -45.38 -6.81
C ILE A 364 -32.48 -44.00 -7.35
N GLU A 365 -32.90 -43.63 -8.57
CA GLU A 365 -32.69 -42.32 -9.15
C GLU A 365 -33.32 -41.22 -8.30
N GLU A 366 -34.53 -41.44 -7.74
CA GLU A 366 -35.18 -40.48 -6.87
C GLU A 366 -34.39 -40.30 -5.55
N VAL A 367 -33.97 -41.37 -4.89
CA VAL A 367 -33.19 -41.28 -3.65
C VAL A 367 -31.81 -40.71 -3.91
N ALA A 368 -31.17 -41.04 -5.05
CA ALA A 368 -29.89 -40.44 -5.47
C ALA A 368 -30.02 -38.93 -5.65
N LEU A 369 -31.10 -38.46 -6.31
CA LEU A 369 -31.36 -37.04 -6.46
C LEU A 369 -31.63 -36.35 -5.15
N GLN A 370 -32.39 -36.99 -4.23
CA GLN A 370 -32.64 -36.41 -2.90
C GLN A 370 -31.35 -36.23 -2.10
N ILE A 371 -30.50 -37.26 -1.98
CA ILE A 371 -29.25 -37.16 -1.22
C ILE A 371 -28.29 -36.17 -1.83
N PHE A 372 -28.18 -36.18 -3.16
CA PHE A 372 -27.34 -35.21 -3.88
C PHE A 372 -27.80 -33.78 -3.64
N ASN A 373 -29.14 -33.53 -3.70
CA ASN A 373 -29.69 -32.20 -3.48
C ASN A 373 -29.43 -31.69 -2.07
N VAL A 374 -29.48 -32.54 -1.03
CA VAL A 374 -29.13 -32.15 0.34
C VAL A 374 -27.67 -31.75 0.43
N ILE A 375 -26.76 -32.57 -0.11
CA ILE A 375 -25.32 -32.29 -0.08
C ILE A 375 -24.99 -31.07 -0.96
N ARG A 376 -25.58 -30.98 -2.17
CA ARG A 376 -25.44 -29.83 -3.07
C ARG A 376 -25.90 -28.53 -2.42
N TYR A 377 -27.09 -28.55 -1.75
CA TYR A 377 -27.60 -27.39 -1.04
C TYR A 377 -26.66 -26.97 0.08
N ALA A 378 -26.14 -27.91 0.88
CA ALA A 378 -25.17 -27.64 1.92
C ALA A 378 -23.86 -27.03 1.35
N PHE A 379 -23.35 -27.58 0.24
CA PHE A 379 -22.16 -27.11 -0.44
C PHE A 379 -22.31 -25.71 -1.06
N LEU A 380 -23.48 -25.38 -1.60
CA LEU A 380 -23.70 -24.12 -2.33
C LEU A 380 -24.34 -23.02 -1.48
N LYS A 381 -25.39 -23.36 -0.71
CA LYS A 381 -26.31 -22.38 -0.09
C LYS A 381 -26.21 -22.31 1.43
N SER A 382 -25.56 -23.27 2.09
CA SER A 382 -25.41 -23.18 3.54
C SER A 382 -24.53 -21.98 3.93
N ARG A 383 -24.56 -21.65 5.22
CA ARG A 383 -23.65 -20.62 5.79
C ARG A 383 -22.16 -20.94 5.65
N PHE A 384 -21.81 -22.19 5.39
CA PHE A 384 -20.44 -22.68 5.15
C PHE A 384 -20.17 -22.97 3.67
N GLY A 385 -21.15 -22.74 2.82
CA GLY A 385 -21.11 -23.06 1.41
C GLY A 385 -20.49 -21.99 0.55
N LEU A 386 -20.23 -22.35 -0.72
CA LEU A 386 -19.60 -21.52 -1.73
C LEU A 386 -20.26 -20.13 -1.85
N GLY A 387 -21.59 -20.04 -1.80
CA GLY A 387 -22.31 -18.76 -1.96
C GLY A 387 -22.00 -17.73 -0.90
N THR A 388 -21.76 -18.15 0.34
CA THR A 388 -21.42 -17.26 1.44
C THR A 388 -20.02 -16.69 1.26
N TYR A 389 -19.04 -17.52 0.93
CA TYR A 389 -17.65 -17.07 0.72
C TYR A 389 -17.48 -16.29 -0.59
N LEU A 390 -18.13 -16.71 -1.67
CA LEU A 390 -18.17 -15.96 -2.93
C LEU A 390 -18.72 -14.54 -2.73
N SER A 391 -19.81 -14.43 -1.98
CA SER A 391 -20.41 -13.15 -1.62
C SER A 391 -19.45 -12.29 -0.79
N THR A 392 -18.80 -12.86 0.23
CA THR A 392 -17.92 -12.12 1.14
C THR A 392 -16.61 -11.71 0.47
N ARG A 393 -15.97 -12.61 -0.27
CA ARG A 393 -14.61 -12.43 -0.79
C ARG A 393 -14.53 -11.75 -2.16
N ILE A 394 -15.61 -11.82 -2.95
CA ILE A 394 -15.63 -11.28 -4.32
C ILE A 394 -16.74 -10.25 -4.49
N ARG A 395 -18.01 -10.61 -4.24
CA ARG A 395 -19.17 -9.81 -4.65
C ARG A 395 -19.41 -8.55 -3.81
N HIS A 396 -19.05 -8.53 -2.52
CA HIS A 396 -19.24 -7.39 -1.63
C HIS A 396 -18.20 -6.29 -1.78
N GLY A 397 -18.25 -5.57 -2.91
CA GLY A 397 -17.41 -4.40 -3.17
C GLY A 397 -15.97 -4.72 -3.55
N VAL A 398 -15.50 -5.96 -3.32
CA VAL A 398 -14.11 -6.33 -3.63
C VAL A 398 -13.86 -6.36 -5.14
N PHE A 399 -14.74 -6.99 -5.91
CA PHE A 399 -14.66 -7.05 -7.36
C PHE A 399 -14.79 -5.65 -8.00
N GLU A 400 -15.76 -4.88 -7.52
CA GLU A 400 -15.97 -3.51 -7.97
C GLU A 400 -14.79 -2.60 -7.61
N GLY A 401 -14.36 -2.62 -6.35
CA GLY A 401 -13.23 -1.81 -5.88
C GLY A 401 -11.93 -2.13 -6.60
N GLU A 402 -11.63 -3.41 -6.88
CA GLU A 402 -10.43 -3.79 -7.62
C GLU A 402 -10.44 -3.21 -9.05
N LEU A 403 -11.57 -3.24 -9.74
CA LEU A 403 -11.67 -2.74 -11.12
C LEU A 403 -11.74 -1.21 -11.20
N ARG A 404 -12.34 -0.53 -10.21
CA ARG A 404 -12.51 0.94 -10.22
C ARG A 404 -11.29 1.71 -9.73
N SER A 405 -10.53 1.17 -8.78
CA SER A 405 -9.52 1.92 -8.02
C SER A 405 -8.45 2.60 -8.88
N ASP A 406 -8.02 2.02 -10.01
CA ASP A 406 -7.07 2.70 -10.88
C ASP A 406 -7.70 3.84 -11.69
N PHE A 407 -8.94 3.70 -12.09
CA PHE A 407 -9.67 4.77 -12.75
C PHE A 407 -9.92 5.95 -11.80
N GLU A 408 -10.23 5.67 -10.54
CA GLU A 408 -10.40 6.68 -9.47
C GLU A 408 -9.08 7.40 -9.19
N ARG A 409 -8.00 6.65 -8.96
CA ARG A 409 -6.64 7.19 -8.74
C ARG A 409 -6.15 8.08 -9.89
N LEU A 410 -6.51 7.75 -11.12
CA LEU A 410 -6.15 8.52 -12.31
C LEU A 410 -7.18 9.60 -12.68
N ASN A 411 -8.19 9.82 -11.83
CA ASN A 411 -9.26 10.79 -12.03
C ASN A 411 -9.98 10.65 -13.39
N LEU A 412 -10.15 9.42 -13.88
CA LEU A 412 -10.85 9.11 -15.13
C LEU A 412 -12.33 8.83 -14.91
N ILE A 413 -12.72 8.35 -13.72
CA ILE A 413 -14.07 7.98 -13.33
C ILE A 413 -14.60 8.96 -12.26
N LEU A 414 -15.92 9.13 -12.24
CA LEU A 414 -16.58 10.00 -11.29
C LEU A 414 -17.15 9.23 -10.11
N ASN A 415 -17.16 9.85 -8.94
CA ASN A 415 -17.78 9.29 -7.75
C ASN A 415 -19.30 9.41 -7.83
N GLN A 416 -20.01 8.38 -7.37
CA GLN A 416 -21.46 8.36 -7.33
C GLN A 416 -21.97 8.72 -5.94
N SER A 417 -22.89 9.69 -5.87
CA SER A 417 -23.64 10.02 -4.66
C SER A 417 -25.13 9.74 -4.92
N GLY A 418 -25.66 8.67 -4.30
CA GLY A 418 -26.99 8.19 -4.61
C GLY A 418 -27.11 7.68 -6.05
N GLN A 419 -27.95 8.30 -6.86
CA GLN A 419 -28.11 7.95 -8.28
C GLN A 419 -27.38 8.92 -9.24
N GLN A 420 -26.65 9.88 -8.70
CA GLN A 420 -26.00 10.92 -9.52
C GLN A 420 -24.47 10.83 -9.43
N TYR A 421 -23.81 11.01 -10.57
CA TYR A 421 -22.36 11.15 -10.64
C TYR A 421 -21.98 12.59 -10.31
N MET A 422 -21.10 12.76 -9.34
CA MET A 422 -20.63 14.07 -8.91
C MET A 422 -19.49 14.55 -9.80
N PRO A 423 -19.50 15.83 -10.24
CA PRO A 423 -18.38 16.37 -11.00
C PRO A 423 -17.06 16.27 -10.21
N SER A 424 -15.97 15.90 -10.90
CA SER A 424 -14.63 16.01 -10.36
C SER A 424 -14.01 17.33 -10.79
N ASP A 425 -13.50 18.10 -9.83
CA ASP A 425 -12.82 19.36 -10.12
C ASP A 425 -11.33 19.21 -10.44
N TYR A 426 -10.76 18.00 -10.31
CA TYR A 426 -9.33 17.78 -10.49
C TYR A 426 -8.79 18.36 -11.80
N TRP A 427 -9.24 17.87 -12.95
CA TRP A 427 -8.78 18.35 -14.25
C TRP A 427 -9.21 19.78 -14.55
N SER A 428 -10.37 20.19 -14.07
CA SER A 428 -10.91 21.53 -14.33
C SER A 428 -10.17 22.63 -13.56
N VAL A 429 -9.69 22.35 -12.36
CA VAL A 429 -8.88 23.27 -11.55
C VAL A 429 -7.44 23.29 -12.07
N GLU A 430 -6.82 22.13 -12.27
CA GLU A 430 -5.43 22.01 -12.72
C GLU A 430 -5.17 22.75 -14.05
N TYR A 431 -6.11 22.68 -14.99
CA TYR A 431 -5.97 23.29 -16.33
C TYR A 431 -6.80 24.57 -16.50
N SER A 432 -7.44 25.08 -15.44
CA SER A 432 -8.27 26.31 -15.46
C SER A 432 -9.28 26.33 -16.61
N LEU A 433 -10.02 25.22 -16.77
CA LEU A 433 -10.94 25.02 -17.89
C LEU A 433 -12.10 26.02 -17.87
N ASP A 434 -12.51 26.48 -19.06
CA ASP A 434 -13.73 27.26 -19.24
C ASP A 434 -15.00 26.41 -18.98
N SER A 435 -16.16 27.07 -18.92
CA SER A 435 -17.42 26.41 -18.59
C SER A 435 -17.88 25.38 -19.61
N GLU A 436 -17.60 25.59 -20.89
CA GLU A 436 -18.00 24.68 -21.96
C GLU A 436 -17.13 23.43 -21.97
N MET A 437 -15.82 23.59 -21.86
CA MET A 437 -14.88 22.48 -21.83
C MET A 437 -15.05 21.63 -20.57
N ARG A 438 -15.28 22.28 -19.42
CA ARG A 438 -15.62 21.58 -18.15
C ARG A 438 -16.87 20.72 -18.30
N LYS A 439 -17.91 21.25 -18.96
CA LYS A 439 -19.14 20.50 -19.24
C LYS A 439 -18.90 19.31 -20.17
N ASN A 440 -18.12 19.49 -21.23
CA ASN A 440 -17.82 18.44 -22.19
C ASN A 440 -16.98 17.32 -21.57
N LEU A 441 -15.96 17.67 -20.79
CA LEU A 441 -15.14 16.70 -20.04
C LEU A 441 -15.99 15.92 -19.02
N TYR A 442 -16.82 16.63 -18.24
CA TYR A 442 -17.74 15.98 -17.29
C TYR A 442 -18.68 14.98 -18.00
N GLN A 443 -19.25 15.33 -19.15
CA GLN A 443 -20.12 14.43 -19.92
C GLN A 443 -19.36 13.18 -20.40
N ALA A 444 -18.12 13.33 -20.87
CA ALA A 444 -17.28 12.22 -21.29
C ALA A 444 -16.95 11.26 -20.11
N GLN A 445 -16.54 11.83 -18.98
CA GLN A 445 -16.26 11.06 -17.76
C GLN A 445 -17.52 10.40 -17.18
N MET A 446 -18.65 11.09 -17.17
CA MET A 446 -19.93 10.55 -16.70
C MET A 446 -20.34 9.34 -17.54
N LYS A 447 -20.29 9.44 -18.87
CA LYS A 447 -20.62 8.32 -19.78
C LYS A 447 -19.66 7.14 -19.59
N PHE A 448 -18.38 7.42 -19.42
CA PHE A 448 -17.40 6.37 -19.14
C PHE A 448 -17.68 5.69 -17.79
N SER A 449 -17.95 6.45 -16.73
CA SER A 449 -18.29 5.94 -15.41
C SER A 449 -19.53 5.05 -15.45
N GLN A 450 -20.60 5.50 -16.10
CA GLN A 450 -21.84 4.73 -16.29
C GLN A 450 -21.59 3.40 -16.98
N ASN A 451 -20.80 3.41 -18.06
CA ASN A 451 -20.49 2.20 -18.80
C ASN A 451 -19.68 1.19 -17.98
N ILE A 452 -18.68 1.67 -17.24
CA ILE A 452 -17.85 0.81 -16.38
C ILE A 452 -18.69 0.22 -15.24
N ASP A 453 -19.49 1.02 -14.54
CA ASP A 453 -20.31 0.56 -13.44
C ASP A 453 -21.39 -0.42 -13.90
N PHE A 454 -22.01 -0.17 -15.05
CA PHE A 454 -22.96 -1.09 -15.65
C PHE A 454 -22.31 -2.42 -16.05
N LEU A 455 -21.11 -2.38 -16.63
CA LEU A 455 -20.37 -3.59 -17.01
C LEU A 455 -19.99 -4.43 -15.79
N ILE A 456 -19.46 -3.79 -14.74
CA ILE A 456 -19.08 -4.45 -13.49
C ILE A 456 -20.30 -5.09 -12.80
N SER A 457 -21.42 -4.34 -12.68
CA SER A 457 -22.63 -4.86 -12.06
C SER A 457 -23.23 -6.01 -12.89
N THR A 458 -23.29 -5.87 -14.20
CA THR A 458 -23.78 -6.93 -15.10
C THR A 458 -22.93 -8.19 -14.99
N PHE A 459 -21.60 -8.08 -15.02
CA PHE A 459 -20.72 -9.24 -14.87
C PHE A 459 -20.88 -9.91 -13.50
N LYS A 460 -20.96 -9.13 -12.43
CA LYS A 460 -21.19 -9.62 -11.07
C LYS A 460 -22.52 -10.38 -10.95
N ASP A 461 -23.60 -9.85 -11.52
CA ASP A 461 -24.96 -10.37 -11.33
C ASP A 461 -25.36 -11.46 -12.35
N SER A 462 -24.73 -11.49 -13.53
CA SER A 462 -25.03 -12.47 -14.57
C SER A 462 -23.99 -13.58 -14.71
N VAL A 463 -22.74 -13.37 -14.28
CA VAL A 463 -21.66 -14.35 -14.41
C VAL A 463 -21.27 -14.92 -13.06
N ILE A 464 -20.95 -14.05 -12.05
CA ILE A 464 -20.51 -14.48 -10.72
C ILE A 464 -21.73 -14.75 -9.83
N GLN A 465 -22.72 -15.48 -10.30
CA GLN A 465 -23.94 -15.82 -9.54
C GLN A 465 -24.14 -17.33 -9.48
N ILE A 466 -24.56 -17.82 -8.30
CA ILE A 466 -24.90 -19.24 -8.11
C ILE A 466 -26.36 -19.46 -8.48
N ARG A 467 -26.58 -20.41 -9.38
CA ARG A 467 -27.89 -20.90 -9.78
C ARG A 467 -28.06 -22.34 -9.28
N VAL A 468 -29.00 -22.56 -8.40
CA VAL A 468 -29.27 -23.88 -7.82
C VAL A 468 -30.44 -24.56 -8.52
N ASP A 469 -31.50 -23.81 -8.85
CA ASP A 469 -32.73 -24.33 -9.44
C ASP A 469 -32.94 -23.74 -10.84
N GLU A 470 -33.55 -24.53 -11.75
CA GLU A 470 -33.86 -24.08 -13.09
C GLU A 470 -34.85 -22.93 -13.11
N ASP A 471 -35.74 -22.86 -12.12
CA ASP A 471 -36.80 -21.85 -11.97
C ASP A 471 -36.33 -20.53 -11.29
N ASP A 472 -35.09 -20.43 -10.82
CA ASP A 472 -34.60 -19.27 -10.05
C ASP A 472 -34.52 -17.96 -10.88
N GLY A 473 -34.79 -18.03 -12.20
CA GLY A 473 -34.82 -16.85 -13.10
C GLY A 473 -33.51 -16.07 -13.16
N ARG A 474 -32.52 -16.39 -12.32
CA ARG A 474 -31.21 -15.77 -12.26
C ARG A 474 -30.30 -16.36 -13.32
N GLN A 475 -29.54 -15.50 -13.97
CA GLN A 475 -28.45 -15.93 -14.83
C GLN A 475 -27.20 -16.09 -13.95
N GLY A 476 -26.40 -17.13 -14.18
CA GLY A 476 -25.15 -17.37 -13.45
C GLY A 476 -24.41 -18.58 -14.00
N GLU A 477 -23.08 -18.48 -14.06
CA GLU A 477 -22.26 -19.59 -14.55
C GLU A 477 -22.09 -20.71 -13.53
N PHE A 478 -22.28 -20.45 -12.23
CA PHE A 478 -22.28 -21.50 -11.23
C PHE A 478 -23.58 -22.32 -11.26
N ASN A 479 -23.77 -23.06 -12.36
CA ASN A 479 -24.92 -23.91 -12.58
C ASN A 479 -24.54 -25.38 -12.30
N TYR A 480 -25.28 -26.03 -11.40
CA TYR A 480 -25.08 -27.42 -10.94
C TYR A 480 -26.20 -28.36 -11.38
N ALA A 481 -26.87 -28.07 -12.47
CA ALA A 481 -27.79 -29.00 -13.08
C ALA A 481 -27.03 -30.22 -13.58
N VAL A 482 -27.53 -31.41 -13.23
CA VAL A 482 -26.96 -32.71 -13.62
C VAL A 482 -28.02 -33.62 -14.20
N ASN A 483 -27.66 -34.49 -15.12
CA ASN A 483 -28.55 -35.54 -15.61
C ASN A 483 -28.77 -36.58 -14.50
N THR A 484 -30.03 -36.88 -14.19
CA THR A 484 -30.42 -37.76 -13.07
C THR A 484 -29.80 -39.16 -13.20
N LYS A 485 -29.79 -39.73 -14.40
CA LYS A 485 -29.23 -41.06 -14.64
C LYS A 485 -27.71 -41.11 -14.45
N GLU A 486 -27.01 -40.16 -15.04
CA GLU A 486 -25.54 -40.01 -14.87
C GLU A 486 -25.16 -39.76 -13.40
N LEU A 487 -25.95 -38.95 -12.72
CA LEU A 487 -25.79 -38.71 -11.27
C LEU A 487 -25.95 -39.99 -10.47
N CYS A 488 -27.02 -40.76 -10.74
CA CYS A 488 -27.29 -42.02 -10.03
C CYS A 488 -26.12 -43.01 -10.23
N ASP A 489 -25.67 -43.20 -11.45
CA ASP A 489 -24.51 -44.06 -11.75
C ASP A 489 -23.23 -43.59 -11.03
N ARG A 490 -23.00 -42.29 -10.99
CA ARG A 490 -21.83 -41.70 -10.30
C ARG A 490 -21.91 -41.89 -8.78
N LEU A 491 -23.10 -41.68 -8.19
CA LEU A 491 -23.28 -41.86 -6.74
C LEU A 491 -23.20 -43.34 -6.31
N MET A 492 -23.67 -44.27 -7.15
CA MET A 492 -23.50 -45.70 -6.94
C MET A 492 -22.04 -46.14 -7.00
N ASP A 493 -21.26 -45.55 -7.91
CA ASP A 493 -19.81 -45.79 -7.99
C ASP A 493 -19.11 -45.28 -6.75
N ILE A 494 -19.44 -44.05 -6.29
CA ILE A 494 -18.89 -43.47 -5.06
C ILE A 494 -19.23 -44.34 -3.86
N GLU A 495 -20.52 -44.77 -3.70
CA GLU A 495 -20.94 -45.60 -2.59
C GLU A 495 -20.21 -46.94 -2.55
N SER A 496 -19.95 -47.53 -3.71
CA SER A 496 -19.21 -48.80 -3.79
C SER A 496 -17.76 -48.73 -3.33
N LYS A 497 -17.17 -47.53 -3.37
CA LYS A 497 -15.76 -47.26 -3.03
C LYS A 497 -15.57 -46.68 -1.62
N THR A 498 -16.67 -46.28 -0.97
CA THR A 498 -16.67 -45.67 0.37
C THR A 498 -17.17 -46.62 1.43
N GLN A 499 -16.61 -46.53 2.64
CA GLN A 499 -16.94 -47.46 3.73
C GLN A 499 -18.10 -46.96 4.62
N ASP A 500 -18.17 -45.67 4.78
CA ASP A 500 -19.06 -44.98 5.69
C ASP A 500 -19.69 -43.71 5.08
N ARG A 501 -20.67 -43.15 5.80
CA ARG A 501 -21.37 -41.92 5.41
C ARG A 501 -20.40 -40.73 5.20
N GLU A 502 -19.43 -40.60 6.09
CA GLU A 502 -18.53 -39.43 6.05
C GLU A 502 -17.66 -39.46 4.80
N SER A 503 -17.05 -40.60 4.49
CA SER A 503 -16.26 -40.78 3.27
C SER A 503 -17.13 -40.68 2.01
N PHE A 504 -18.39 -41.12 2.05
CA PHE A 504 -19.35 -40.91 0.96
C PHE A 504 -19.63 -39.42 0.73
N CYS A 505 -20.01 -38.67 1.78
CA CYS A 505 -20.28 -37.22 1.66
C CYS A 505 -19.07 -36.46 1.17
N LYS A 506 -17.85 -36.75 1.66
CA LYS A 506 -16.61 -36.13 1.18
C LYS A 506 -16.36 -36.44 -0.30
N SER A 507 -16.64 -37.64 -0.75
CA SER A 507 -16.50 -38.01 -2.16
C SER A 507 -17.54 -37.30 -3.05
N VAL A 508 -18.79 -37.10 -2.55
CA VAL A 508 -19.79 -36.32 -3.27
C VAL A 508 -19.40 -34.83 -3.30
N MET A 509 -18.84 -34.28 -2.24
CA MET A 509 -18.30 -32.90 -2.26
C MET A 509 -17.12 -32.77 -3.24
N THR A 510 -16.26 -33.77 -3.35
CA THR A 510 -15.21 -33.82 -4.38
C THR A 510 -15.83 -33.78 -5.79
N TYR A 511 -16.91 -34.52 -6.03
CA TYR A 511 -17.62 -34.45 -7.31
C TYR A 511 -18.24 -33.07 -7.56
N LEU A 512 -18.76 -32.40 -6.55
CA LEU A 512 -19.24 -31.02 -6.65
C LEU A 512 -18.09 -30.05 -6.99
N TRP A 513 -16.89 -30.29 -6.47
CA TRP A 513 -15.70 -29.54 -6.85
C TRP A 513 -15.29 -29.76 -8.32
N GLU A 514 -15.41 -30.99 -8.85
CA GLU A 514 -15.17 -31.26 -10.28
C GLU A 514 -16.12 -30.45 -11.18
N ILE A 515 -17.39 -30.32 -10.77
CA ILE A 515 -18.36 -29.46 -11.46
C ILE A 515 -17.98 -27.99 -11.31
N THR A 516 -17.60 -27.58 -10.11
CA THR A 516 -17.21 -26.19 -9.80
C THR A 516 -16.04 -25.77 -10.66
N GLU A 517 -14.97 -26.58 -10.77
CA GLU A 517 -13.78 -26.22 -11.54
C GLU A 517 -14.10 -25.93 -13.02
N LYS A 518 -14.95 -26.73 -13.63
CA LYS A 518 -15.42 -26.47 -15.01
C LYS A 518 -16.14 -25.11 -15.13
N ARG A 519 -16.87 -24.69 -14.09
CA ARG A 519 -17.54 -23.38 -14.07
C ARG A 519 -16.56 -22.24 -13.84
N LEU A 520 -15.57 -22.46 -13.00
CA LEU A 520 -14.49 -21.49 -12.77
C LEU A 520 -13.70 -21.24 -14.06
N GLU A 521 -13.43 -22.28 -14.85
CA GLU A 521 -12.78 -22.16 -16.16
C GLU A 521 -13.59 -21.25 -17.12
N ILE A 522 -14.89 -21.44 -17.23
CA ILE A 522 -15.77 -20.60 -18.04
C ILE A 522 -15.73 -19.14 -17.55
N ILE A 523 -15.70 -18.90 -16.25
CA ILE A 523 -15.61 -17.53 -15.70
C ILE A 523 -14.27 -16.88 -16.07
N ARG A 524 -13.16 -17.61 -15.97
CA ARG A 524 -11.85 -17.12 -16.39
C ARG A 524 -11.82 -16.75 -17.88
N GLU A 525 -12.37 -17.59 -18.73
CA GLU A 525 -12.54 -17.29 -20.17
C GLU A 525 -13.37 -16.03 -20.40
N ARG A 526 -14.50 -15.85 -19.68
CA ARG A 526 -15.31 -14.64 -19.80
C ARG A 526 -14.62 -13.37 -19.34
N ILE A 527 -13.74 -13.46 -18.32
CA ILE A 527 -12.92 -12.32 -17.91
C ILE A 527 -11.98 -11.90 -19.04
N THR A 528 -11.35 -12.87 -19.69
CA THR A 528 -10.37 -12.62 -20.75
C THR A 528 -11.04 -12.21 -22.08
N ASP A 529 -12.14 -12.87 -22.48
CA ASP A 529 -12.71 -12.74 -23.80
C ASP A 529 -13.88 -11.76 -23.88
N GLN A 530 -14.48 -11.38 -22.75
CA GLN A 530 -15.60 -10.44 -22.72
C GLN A 530 -15.30 -9.21 -21.85
N LEU A 531 -15.00 -9.39 -20.57
CA LEU A 531 -14.83 -8.25 -19.64
C LEU A 531 -13.66 -7.34 -20.06
N LYS A 532 -12.51 -7.92 -20.33
CA LYS A 532 -11.31 -7.16 -20.74
C LYS A 532 -11.52 -6.38 -22.04
N PRO A 533 -11.95 -6.98 -23.15
CA PRO A 533 -12.21 -6.24 -24.39
C PRO A 533 -13.25 -5.14 -24.25
N ASP A 534 -14.30 -5.36 -23.45
CA ASP A 534 -15.35 -4.36 -23.23
C ASP A 534 -14.83 -3.13 -22.49
N ILE A 535 -14.02 -3.31 -21.42
CA ILE A 535 -13.40 -2.18 -20.73
C ILE A 535 -12.45 -1.42 -21.66
N PHE A 536 -11.64 -2.13 -22.46
CA PHE A 536 -10.73 -1.49 -23.43
C PHE A 536 -11.49 -0.68 -24.50
N ARG A 537 -12.64 -1.17 -24.95
CA ARG A 537 -13.52 -0.44 -25.87
C ARG A 537 -14.05 0.85 -25.23
N TYR A 538 -14.44 0.83 -23.96
CA TYR A 538 -14.90 2.03 -23.27
C TYR A 538 -13.77 3.04 -23.05
N LEU A 539 -12.55 2.58 -22.73
CA LEU A 539 -11.36 3.44 -22.68
C LEU A 539 -11.04 4.08 -24.04
N GLN A 540 -11.17 3.33 -25.13
CA GLN A 540 -11.02 3.88 -26.48
C GLN A 540 -12.09 4.92 -26.81
N THR A 541 -13.33 4.68 -26.38
CA THR A 541 -14.42 5.65 -26.57
C THR A 541 -14.16 6.94 -25.79
N LEU A 542 -13.67 6.83 -24.55
CA LEU A 542 -13.26 7.99 -23.73
C LEU A 542 -12.13 8.77 -24.44
N GLU A 543 -11.13 8.09 -24.96
CA GLU A 543 -10.01 8.69 -25.68
C GLU A 543 -10.49 9.47 -26.92
N LEU A 544 -11.41 8.92 -27.70
CA LEU A 544 -12.03 9.62 -28.85
C LEU A 544 -12.83 10.86 -28.41
N CYS A 545 -13.53 10.80 -27.28
CA CYS A 545 -14.21 11.96 -26.73
C CYS A 545 -13.23 13.06 -26.30
N ILE A 546 -12.09 12.68 -25.71
CA ILE A 546 -11.02 13.61 -25.32
C ILE A 546 -10.36 14.24 -26.55
N ASP A 547 -10.16 13.50 -27.63
CA ASP A 547 -9.64 14.03 -28.89
C ASP A 547 -10.54 15.09 -29.53
N SER A 548 -11.84 15.05 -29.24
CA SER A 548 -12.80 16.06 -29.70
C SER A 548 -12.75 17.36 -28.86
N LEU A 549 -12.07 17.39 -27.71
CA LEU A 549 -11.88 18.59 -26.88
C LEU A 549 -10.82 19.48 -27.54
N SER A 550 -11.24 20.41 -28.39
CA SER A 550 -10.34 21.34 -29.10
C SER A 550 -9.83 22.44 -28.17
N GLY A 551 -8.54 22.78 -28.25
CA GLY A 551 -7.98 24.00 -27.66
C GLY A 551 -7.01 23.85 -26.47
N HIS A 552 -6.85 22.65 -25.87
CA HIS A 552 -5.92 22.39 -24.75
C HIS A 552 -5.04 21.17 -24.99
N ASN A 553 -3.98 21.32 -25.78
CA ASN A 553 -3.08 20.23 -26.15
C ASN A 553 -2.42 19.54 -24.95
N THR A 554 -2.10 20.28 -23.88
CA THR A 554 -1.51 19.73 -22.64
C THR A 554 -2.50 18.86 -21.86
N LEU A 555 -3.72 19.34 -21.62
CA LEU A 555 -4.78 18.55 -20.98
C LEU A 555 -5.06 17.25 -21.75
N THR A 556 -5.19 17.34 -23.07
CA THR A 556 -5.43 16.16 -23.92
C THR A 556 -4.28 15.15 -23.82
N ALA A 557 -3.03 15.62 -23.80
CA ALA A 557 -1.86 14.76 -23.65
C ALA A 557 -1.82 14.05 -22.29
N ASP A 558 -2.13 14.76 -21.20
CA ASP A 558 -2.09 14.21 -19.85
C ASP A 558 -3.27 13.26 -19.61
N LEU A 559 -4.48 13.56 -20.11
CA LEU A 559 -5.61 12.63 -20.10
C LEU A 559 -5.31 11.35 -20.89
N LYS A 560 -4.67 11.44 -22.06
CA LYS A 560 -4.23 10.27 -22.81
C LYS A 560 -3.17 9.45 -22.06
N THR A 561 -2.25 10.12 -21.38
CA THR A 561 -1.27 9.47 -20.53
C THR A 561 -1.96 8.73 -19.38
N ALA A 562 -2.95 9.34 -18.73
CA ALA A 562 -3.77 8.70 -17.71
C ALA A 562 -4.52 7.46 -18.26
N ILE A 563 -5.12 7.55 -19.45
CA ILE A 563 -5.79 6.42 -20.10
C ILE A 563 -4.80 5.28 -20.40
N ASN A 564 -3.61 5.58 -20.89
CA ASN A 564 -2.59 4.55 -21.18
C ASN A 564 -2.09 3.89 -19.89
N ASN A 565 -1.89 4.66 -18.81
CA ASN A 565 -1.57 4.13 -17.50
C ASN A 565 -2.69 3.24 -16.96
N ALA A 566 -3.96 3.64 -17.16
CA ALA A 566 -5.11 2.82 -16.79
C ALA A 566 -5.15 1.49 -17.56
N ARG A 567 -4.88 1.49 -18.88
CA ARG A 567 -4.81 0.27 -19.70
C ARG A 567 -3.73 -0.71 -19.20
N ALA A 568 -2.55 -0.18 -18.87
CA ALA A 568 -1.46 -1.00 -18.36
C ALA A 568 -1.78 -1.61 -16.99
N ALA A 569 -2.27 -0.80 -16.04
CA ALA A 569 -2.67 -1.23 -14.71
C ALA A 569 -3.81 -2.27 -14.74
N LEU A 570 -4.84 -2.03 -15.59
CA LEU A 570 -5.98 -2.92 -15.75
C LEU A 570 -5.59 -4.32 -16.24
N THR A 571 -4.60 -4.43 -17.11
CA THR A 571 -4.15 -5.73 -17.59
C THR A 571 -3.66 -6.60 -16.43
N ASN A 572 -2.86 -6.04 -15.54
CA ASN A 572 -2.38 -6.74 -14.36
C ASN A 572 -3.52 -7.08 -13.38
N LYS A 573 -4.47 -6.16 -13.20
CA LYS A 573 -5.62 -6.37 -12.32
C LYS A 573 -6.57 -7.44 -12.83
N LEU A 574 -6.84 -7.48 -14.12
CA LEU A 574 -7.68 -8.53 -14.70
C LEU A 574 -7.03 -9.91 -14.58
N THR A 575 -5.72 -10.03 -14.75
CA THR A 575 -5.00 -11.27 -14.48
C THR A 575 -5.10 -11.67 -12.99
N LYS A 576 -5.02 -10.69 -12.07
CA LYS A 576 -5.24 -10.94 -10.64
C LYS A 576 -6.67 -11.41 -10.37
N VAL A 577 -7.68 -10.76 -10.97
CA VAL A 577 -9.10 -11.14 -10.82
C VAL A 577 -9.37 -12.52 -11.42
N GLU A 578 -8.77 -12.87 -12.55
CA GLU A 578 -8.82 -14.21 -13.13
C GLU A 578 -8.30 -15.26 -12.15
N ASN A 579 -7.17 -14.99 -11.48
CA ASN A 579 -6.59 -15.88 -10.47
C ASN A 579 -7.52 -16.12 -9.27
N TRP A 580 -8.41 -15.18 -8.93
CA TRP A 580 -9.39 -15.41 -7.85
C TRP A 580 -10.30 -16.62 -8.10
N PHE A 581 -10.52 -16.98 -9.37
CA PHE A 581 -11.40 -18.06 -9.77
C PHE A 581 -10.66 -19.40 -9.95
N HIS A 582 -9.77 -19.71 -9.01
CA HIS A 582 -9.18 -21.03 -8.82
C HIS A 582 -9.60 -21.57 -7.46
N ARG A 583 -9.69 -22.91 -7.33
CA ARG A 583 -9.88 -23.54 -6.03
C ARG A 583 -8.68 -23.23 -5.15
N GLN A 584 -8.90 -22.89 -3.90
CA GLN A 584 -7.85 -22.63 -2.93
C GLN A 584 -7.22 -23.98 -2.52
N GLU A 585 -6.04 -24.29 -3.06
CA GLU A 585 -5.28 -25.50 -2.75
C GLU A 585 -4.16 -25.27 -1.73
N THR A 586 -3.74 -24.02 -1.55
CA THR A 586 -2.60 -23.67 -0.67
C THR A 586 -3.00 -23.70 0.79
N LYS A 587 -2.36 -24.56 1.56
CA LYS A 587 -2.39 -24.48 3.03
C LYS A 587 -1.67 -23.20 3.44
N PHE A 588 -2.33 -22.36 4.22
CA PHE A 588 -1.69 -21.24 4.87
C PHE A 588 -0.62 -21.76 5.85
N GLU A 589 0.32 -20.92 6.20
CA GLU A 589 1.25 -21.19 7.31
C GLU A 589 0.59 -20.75 8.61
N ASP A 590 1.03 -21.32 9.72
CA ASP A 590 0.63 -20.87 11.04
C ASP A 590 1.04 -19.41 11.21
N PHE A 591 0.23 -18.61 11.91
CA PHE A 591 0.37 -17.17 11.86
C PHE A 591 0.26 -16.50 13.22
N ASP A 592 0.87 -15.34 13.34
CA ASP A 592 0.66 -14.40 14.42
C ASP A 592 -0.57 -13.53 14.17
N ILE A 593 -1.42 -13.35 15.18
CA ILE A 593 -2.71 -12.64 15.04
C ILE A 593 -2.51 -11.16 14.73
N GLU A 594 -1.47 -10.50 15.26
CA GLU A 594 -1.19 -9.10 14.99
C GLU A 594 -0.80 -8.89 13.53
N ASN A 595 0.11 -9.73 13.02
CA ASN A 595 0.51 -9.69 11.62
C ASN A 595 -0.67 -9.93 10.68
N HIS A 596 -1.57 -10.83 11.06
CA HIS A 596 -2.75 -11.13 10.29
C HIS A 596 -3.77 -9.97 10.24
N ILE A 597 -3.95 -9.27 11.35
CA ILE A 597 -4.76 -8.05 11.42
C ILE A 597 -4.15 -6.94 10.58
N ARG A 598 -2.84 -6.71 10.66
CA ARG A 598 -2.11 -5.72 9.86
C ARG A 598 -2.26 -6.01 8.35
N MET A 599 -2.06 -7.25 7.95
CA MET A 599 -2.29 -7.72 6.58
C MET A 599 -3.72 -7.43 6.10
N THR A 600 -4.72 -7.75 6.93
CA THR A 600 -6.12 -7.52 6.59
C THR A 600 -6.42 -6.03 6.43
N MET A 601 -5.78 -5.19 7.25
CA MET A 601 -5.92 -3.73 7.19
C MET A 601 -5.32 -3.15 5.91
N GLU A 602 -4.14 -3.59 5.51
CA GLU A 602 -3.52 -3.17 4.25
C GLU A 602 -4.40 -3.55 3.04
N GLN A 603 -5.02 -4.73 3.09
CA GLN A 603 -5.96 -5.14 2.05
C GLN A 603 -7.22 -4.25 2.04
N ALA A 604 -7.78 -3.94 3.21
CA ALA A 604 -8.93 -3.04 3.32
C ALA A 604 -8.59 -1.62 2.81
N ALA A 605 -7.39 -1.12 3.12
CA ALA A 605 -6.89 0.16 2.65
C ALA A 605 -6.84 0.28 1.12
N ARG A 606 -6.49 -0.79 0.42
CA ARG A 606 -6.45 -0.81 -1.05
C ARG A 606 -7.81 -0.59 -1.70
N TYR A 607 -8.89 -1.03 -1.04
CA TYR A 607 -10.26 -0.84 -1.52
C TYR A 607 -10.87 0.52 -1.14
N TYR A 608 -10.25 1.22 -0.19
CA TYR A 608 -10.66 2.55 0.27
C TYR A 608 -9.49 3.54 0.15
N SER A 609 -8.89 3.61 -1.04
CA SER A 609 -7.69 4.43 -1.32
C SER A 609 -7.87 5.93 -1.06
N ASP A 610 -9.12 6.41 -1.08
CA ASP A 610 -9.45 7.81 -0.82
C ASP A 610 -9.45 8.18 0.68
N VAL A 611 -9.30 7.19 1.57
CA VAL A 611 -9.37 7.39 3.01
C VAL A 611 -7.98 7.30 3.62
N GLN A 612 -7.45 8.44 4.06
CA GLN A 612 -6.25 8.43 4.90
C GLN A 612 -6.60 8.05 6.33
N PHE A 613 -5.91 7.07 6.89
CA PHE A 613 -6.11 6.62 8.26
C PHE A 613 -4.79 6.20 8.91
N GLU A 614 -4.78 6.25 10.24
CA GLU A 614 -3.71 5.76 11.09
C GLU A 614 -4.24 4.63 11.97
N MET A 615 -3.48 3.56 12.10
CA MET A 615 -3.86 2.42 12.90
C MET A 615 -2.90 2.23 14.07
N ASN A 616 -3.44 2.31 15.27
CA ASN A 616 -2.73 2.03 16.52
C ASN A 616 -3.06 0.61 17.00
N VAL A 617 -2.13 -0.32 16.78
CA VAL A 617 -2.28 -1.73 17.20
C VAL A 617 -1.46 -1.98 18.45
N LYS A 618 -2.13 -2.47 19.50
CA LYS A 618 -1.52 -2.92 20.77
C LYS A 618 -2.02 -4.31 21.09
N MET A 619 -1.25 -5.31 20.71
CA MET A 619 -1.59 -6.72 20.92
C MET A 619 -0.75 -7.34 22.04
N VAL A 620 -1.35 -8.23 22.79
CA VAL A 620 -0.64 -9.09 23.76
C VAL A 620 -0.05 -10.27 22.98
N SER A 621 1.23 -10.55 23.19
CA SER A 621 1.87 -11.75 22.62
C SER A 621 1.16 -13.01 23.06
N LEU A 622 0.81 -13.86 22.11
CA LEU A 622 0.30 -15.20 22.38
C LEU A 622 1.44 -16.18 22.66
N PRO A 623 1.19 -17.25 23.45
CA PRO A 623 2.21 -18.24 23.77
C PRO A 623 2.65 -19.06 22.55
N ALA A 624 1.83 -19.18 21.51
CA ALA A 624 2.13 -19.87 20.27
C ALA A 624 1.41 -19.22 19.09
N GLN A 625 1.79 -19.58 17.86
CA GLN A 625 1.11 -19.15 16.64
C GLN A 625 -0.29 -19.80 16.54
N ILE A 626 -1.19 -19.14 15.81
CA ILE A 626 -2.50 -19.67 15.46
C ILE A 626 -2.36 -20.61 14.27
N ARG A 627 -3.03 -21.75 14.33
CA ARG A 627 -3.01 -22.73 13.25
C ARG A 627 -3.55 -22.17 11.94
N SER A 628 -2.91 -22.53 10.87
CA SER A 628 -3.16 -22.08 9.51
C SER A 628 -4.59 -22.28 9.01
N GLU A 629 -5.29 -23.30 9.54
CA GLU A 629 -6.69 -23.59 9.19
C GLU A 629 -7.66 -22.43 9.50
N TYR A 630 -7.31 -21.58 10.50
CA TYR A 630 -8.13 -20.43 10.89
C TYR A 630 -7.79 -19.14 10.10
N SER A 631 -6.75 -19.14 9.29
CA SER A 631 -6.25 -17.93 8.60
C SER A 631 -7.33 -17.28 7.72
N SER A 632 -8.02 -18.06 6.89
CA SER A 632 -9.07 -17.52 6.01
C SER A 632 -10.24 -16.93 6.79
N SER A 633 -10.72 -17.62 7.84
CA SER A 633 -11.84 -17.15 8.65
C SER A 633 -11.47 -15.92 9.48
N MET A 634 -10.24 -15.86 9.98
CA MET A 634 -9.71 -14.71 10.68
C MET A 634 -9.64 -13.49 9.75
N PHE A 635 -9.14 -13.68 8.52
CA PHE A 635 -9.12 -12.62 7.52
C PHE A 635 -10.54 -12.11 7.20
N ASP A 636 -11.47 -12.99 6.88
CA ASP A 636 -12.83 -12.62 6.53
C ASP A 636 -13.51 -11.84 7.66
N LEU A 637 -13.30 -12.26 8.91
CA LEU A 637 -13.84 -11.59 10.09
C LEU A 637 -13.29 -10.17 10.26
N PHE A 638 -11.97 -10.01 10.29
CA PHE A 638 -11.35 -8.70 10.46
C PHE A 638 -11.58 -7.81 9.24
N PHE A 639 -11.62 -8.37 8.03
CA PHE A 639 -11.95 -7.62 6.83
C PHE A 639 -13.36 -7.01 6.90
N ILE A 640 -14.35 -7.76 7.40
CA ILE A 640 -15.70 -7.24 7.62
C ILE A 640 -15.68 -6.08 8.63
N PHE A 641 -15.00 -6.22 9.75
CA PHE A 641 -14.96 -5.16 10.76
C PHE A 641 -14.21 -3.93 10.26
N LEU A 642 -13.04 -4.09 9.68
CA LEU A 642 -12.19 -3.00 9.21
C LEU A 642 -12.82 -2.22 8.05
N THR A 643 -13.46 -2.91 7.09
CA THR A 643 -14.18 -2.24 6.01
C THR A 643 -15.41 -1.48 6.52
N ASN A 644 -16.12 -2.00 7.55
CA ASN A 644 -17.20 -1.26 8.20
C ASN A 644 -16.65 -0.02 8.96
N MET A 645 -15.52 -0.14 9.65
CA MET A 645 -14.87 1.01 10.30
C MET A 645 -14.49 2.09 9.29
N LEU A 646 -13.89 1.71 8.15
CA LEU A 646 -13.54 2.65 7.07
C LEU A 646 -14.78 3.35 6.49
N LYS A 647 -15.86 2.61 6.28
CA LYS A 647 -17.09 3.12 5.67
C LYS A 647 -17.89 4.05 6.58
N TYR A 648 -17.93 3.77 7.89
CA TYR A 648 -18.83 4.45 8.84
C TYR A 648 -18.10 5.32 9.88
N SER A 649 -16.78 5.46 9.79
CA SER A 649 -16.02 6.35 10.66
C SER A 649 -16.28 7.83 10.32
N LYS A 650 -15.98 8.70 11.29
CA LYS A 650 -16.06 10.15 11.12
C LYS A 650 -15.17 10.63 9.98
N GLU A 651 -15.71 11.45 9.08
CA GLU A 651 -14.93 12.09 8.02
C GLU A 651 -14.03 13.18 8.62
N THR A 652 -12.77 12.84 8.76
CA THR A 652 -11.68 13.74 9.16
C THR A 652 -10.54 13.58 8.17
N ASN A 653 -9.64 14.55 8.08
CA ASN A 653 -8.45 14.46 7.22
C ASN A 653 -7.57 13.27 7.55
N GLN A 654 -7.62 12.77 8.79
CA GLN A 654 -6.92 11.59 9.23
C GLN A 654 -7.82 10.82 10.21
N ARG A 655 -8.19 9.59 9.85
CA ARG A 655 -9.02 8.71 10.69
C ARG A 655 -8.10 7.88 11.58
N ILE A 656 -8.43 7.76 12.86
CA ILE A 656 -7.63 6.97 13.81
C ILE A 656 -8.43 5.74 14.22
N PHE A 657 -7.82 4.56 14.00
CA PHE A 657 -8.35 3.29 14.45
C PHE A 657 -7.46 2.72 15.55
N GLN A 658 -8.07 2.17 16.57
CA GLN A 658 -7.37 1.52 17.67
C GLN A 658 -7.75 0.05 17.74
N ILE A 659 -6.76 -0.82 17.80
CA ILE A 659 -6.96 -2.26 17.97
C ILE A 659 -6.14 -2.69 19.18
N ASN A 660 -6.82 -3.17 20.21
CA ASN A 660 -6.19 -3.60 21.45
C ASN A 660 -6.58 -5.04 21.76
N SER A 661 -5.68 -5.82 22.31
CA SER A 661 -6.00 -7.14 22.84
C SER A 661 -5.68 -7.26 24.31
N GLN A 662 -6.38 -8.16 24.99
CA GLN A 662 -6.20 -8.50 26.39
C GLN A 662 -6.53 -9.97 26.62
N MET A 663 -5.63 -10.69 27.30
CA MET A 663 -5.96 -12.01 27.83
C MET A 663 -6.91 -11.85 29.01
N LEU A 664 -8.07 -12.50 28.98
CA LEU A 664 -9.00 -12.54 30.08
C LEU A 664 -8.67 -13.70 31.05
N ASN A 665 -8.16 -14.80 30.51
CA ASN A 665 -7.59 -15.94 31.19
C ASN A 665 -6.63 -16.66 30.23
N ASP A 666 -6.06 -17.80 30.61
CA ASP A 666 -5.09 -18.54 29.80
C ASP A 666 -5.65 -19.01 28.44
N ASP A 667 -6.95 -19.20 28.34
CA ASP A 667 -7.60 -19.74 27.13
C ASP A 667 -8.39 -18.69 26.33
N ILE A 668 -8.66 -17.48 26.89
CA ILE A 668 -9.57 -16.51 26.25
C ILE A 668 -8.85 -15.19 26.01
N ILE A 669 -8.80 -14.79 24.75
CA ILE A 669 -8.37 -13.46 24.31
C ILE A 669 -9.57 -12.58 23.95
N LYS A 670 -9.53 -11.34 24.40
CA LYS A 670 -10.43 -10.27 23.96
C LYS A 670 -9.68 -9.36 23.01
N ILE A 671 -10.25 -9.14 21.82
CA ILE A 671 -9.75 -8.15 20.84
C ILE A 671 -10.78 -7.05 20.70
N SER A 672 -10.37 -5.80 20.87
CA SER A 672 -11.21 -4.62 20.80
C SER A 672 -10.79 -3.74 19.64
N LEU A 673 -11.72 -3.47 18.73
CA LEU A 673 -11.53 -2.52 17.61
C LEU A 673 -12.38 -1.29 17.89
N ILE A 674 -11.77 -0.11 17.81
CA ILE A 674 -12.37 1.17 18.22
C ILE A 674 -12.15 2.21 17.13
N ASN A 675 -13.22 2.90 16.75
CA ASN A 675 -13.16 4.06 15.84
C ASN A 675 -14.16 5.13 16.25
N ASP A 676 -13.87 6.38 15.89
CA ASP A 676 -14.78 7.50 16.09
C ASP A 676 -15.98 7.43 15.12
N LEU A 677 -17.18 7.70 15.63
CA LEU A 677 -18.42 7.74 14.83
C LEU A 677 -18.65 9.13 14.23
N GLN A 678 -19.40 9.18 13.14
CA GLN A 678 -19.88 10.43 12.55
C GLN A 678 -20.78 11.17 13.55
N SER A 679 -20.63 12.49 13.61
CA SER A 679 -21.27 13.35 14.63
C SER A 679 -22.80 13.42 14.57
N ASN A 680 -23.43 12.93 13.49
CA ASN A 680 -24.87 12.95 13.25
C ASN A 680 -25.56 11.63 13.61
N ILE A 681 -24.84 10.63 14.15
CA ILE A 681 -25.39 9.32 14.46
C ILE A 681 -25.83 9.27 15.92
N GLN A 682 -27.10 8.91 16.15
CA GLN A 682 -27.63 8.67 17.49
C GLN A 682 -27.23 7.27 17.99
N GLU A 683 -26.51 7.20 19.11
CA GLU A 683 -25.97 5.95 19.66
C GLU A 683 -27.04 4.89 19.94
N ASN A 684 -28.19 5.30 20.47
CA ASN A 684 -29.30 4.38 20.80
C ASN A 684 -29.91 3.75 19.53
N GLU A 685 -30.09 4.52 18.48
CA GLU A 685 -30.62 4.02 17.21
C GLU A 685 -29.62 3.05 16.56
N LEU A 686 -28.32 3.36 16.61
CA LEU A 686 -27.27 2.52 16.06
C LEU A 686 -27.15 1.20 16.84
N ASN A 687 -27.24 1.23 18.17
CA ASN A 687 -27.22 0.03 19.01
C ASN A 687 -28.41 -0.89 18.73
N HIS A 688 -29.62 -0.32 18.59
CA HIS A 688 -30.81 -1.08 18.20
C HIS A 688 -30.68 -1.67 16.78
N LEU A 689 -30.08 -0.94 15.85
CA LEU A 689 -29.80 -1.42 14.50
C LEU A 689 -28.81 -2.59 14.50
N PHE A 690 -27.77 -2.54 15.32
CA PHE A 690 -26.81 -3.64 15.48
C PHE A 690 -27.49 -4.91 15.98
N GLU A 691 -28.31 -4.82 17.04
CA GLU A 691 -29.05 -5.97 17.57
C GLU A 691 -30.00 -6.58 16.53
N LYS A 692 -30.74 -5.74 15.79
CA LYS A 692 -31.62 -6.18 14.73
C LYS A 692 -30.89 -6.88 13.61
N LYS A 693 -29.75 -6.32 13.15
CA LYS A 693 -28.94 -6.90 12.07
C LYS A 693 -28.28 -8.21 12.46
N MET A 694 -27.81 -8.35 13.70
CA MET A 694 -27.17 -9.60 14.16
C MET A 694 -28.11 -10.80 14.20
N ASN A 695 -29.40 -10.57 14.34
CA ASN A 695 -30.43 -11.63 14.46
C ASN A 695 -31.06 -12.03 13.10
N ASP A 696 -30.75 -11.34 12.01
CA ASP A 696 -31.35 -11.54 10.69
C ASP A 696 -30.57 -12.53 9.82
N ILE A 697 -30.64 -13.81 10.15
CA ILE A 697 -29.93 -14.91 9.46
C ILE A 697 -30.33 -15.02 7.97
N ALA A 698 -31.54 -14.62 7.59
CA ALA A 698 -32.01 -14.69 6.21
C ALA A 698 -31.22 -13.82 5.24
N LYS A 699 -30.45 -12.86 5.75
CA LYS A 699 -29.62 -11.94 4.96
C LYS A 699 -28.19 -12.40 4.65
N LEU A 700 -27.79 -13.60 5.08
CA LEU A 700 -26.42 -14.10 4.89
C LEU A 700 -25.93 -14.04 3.43
N GLN A 701 -26.83 -14.23 2.48
CA GLN A 701 -26.51 -14.25 1.05
C GLN A 701 -26.87 -12.95 0.30
N GLN A 702 -27.49 -11.98 0.99
CA GLN A 702 -27.88 -10.71 0.38
C GLN A 702 -26.68 -9.73 0.35
N GLU A 703 -26.63 -8.91 -0.68
CA GLU A 703 -25.71 -7.78 -0.76
C GLU A 703 -26.23 -6.62 0.08
N GLY A 704 -25.34 -6.02 0.86
CA GLY A 704 -25.66 -4.90 1.73
C GLY A 704 -26.31 -5.29 3.05
N GLY A 705 -25.68 -4.92 4.16
CA GLY A 705 -26.19 -5.12 5.52
C GLY A 705 -26.04 -6.52 6.13
N SER A 706 -25.45 -7.49 5.41
CA SER A 706 -25.22 -8.86 5.90
C SER A 706 -23.90 -9.05 6.65
N GLY A 707 -23.00 -8.05 6.68
CA GLY A 707 -21.64 -8.17 7.23
C GLY A 707 -21.64 -8.63 8.70
N LEU A 708 -22.49 -8.06 9.56
CA LEU A 708 -22.54 -8.45 10.98
C LEU A 708 -23.07 -9.88 11.20
N VAL A 709 -24.02 -10.33 10.37
CA VAL A 709 -24.52 -11.71 10.43
C VAL A 709 -23.43 -12.70 10.00
N LYS A 710 -22.66 -12.35 8.96
CA LYS A 710 -21.51 -13.14 8.52
C LYS A 710 -20.43 -13.20 9.59
N ALA A 711 -20.08 -12.07 10.20
CA ALA A 711 -19.13 -12.02 11.31
C ALA A 711 -19.58 -12.92 12.47
N MET A 712 -20.89 -12.92 12.84
CA MET A 712 -21.42 -13.79 13.87
C MET A 712 -21.29 -15.27 13.49
N THR A 713 -21.53 -15.61 12.23
CA THR A 713 -21.39 -16.99 11.74
C THR A 713 -19.92 -17.44 11.83
N ILE A 714 -18.99 -16.60 11.36
CA ILE A 714 -17.56 -16.88 11.43
C ILE A 714 -17.12 -17.09 12.89
N VAL A 715 -17.45 -16.16 13.80
CA VAL A 715 -17.04 -16.23 15.20
C VAL A 715 -17.57 -17.47 15.91
N LYS A 716 -18.81 -17.87 15.64
CA LYS A 716 -19.44 -19.02 16.32
C LYS A 716 -19.02 -20.37 15.76
N TYR A 717 -18.78 -20.47 14.47
CA TYR A 717 -18.70 -21.78 13.81
C TYR A 717 -17.37 -22.06 13.13
N ASP A 718 -16.78 -21.04 12.46
CA ASP A 718 -15.55 -21.29 11.69
C ASP A 718 -14.32 -21.48 12.58
N PHE A 719 -14.36 -20.97 13.82
CA PHE A 719 -13.31 -21.21 14.83
C PHE A 719 -13.56 -22.44 15.70
N GLY A 720 -14.54 -23.28 15.36
CA GLY A 720 -14.78 -24.55 16.03
C GLY A 720 -15.35 -24.47 17.45
N ASN A 721 -15.47 -23.29 18.04
CA ASN A 721 -15.93 -23.09 19.42
C ASN A 721 -17.15 -22.16 19.48
N THR A 722 -18.32 -22.74 19.80
CA THR A 722 -19.60 -22.02 19.87
C THR A 722 -19.69 -20.99 21.01
N ASN A 723 -18.74 -20.99 21.94
CA ASN A 723 -18.65 -20.01 23.02
C ASN A 723 -17.96 -18.71 22.59
N ASN A 724 -17.33 -18.70 21.42
CA ASN A 724 -16.81 -17.49 20.84
C ASN A 724 -17.93 -16.49 20.56
N THR A 725 -17.73 -15.24 20.89
CA THR A 725 -18.74 -14.19 20.73
C THR A 725 -18.12 -12.88 20.30
N PHE A 726 -18.93 -12.00 19.72
CA PHE A 726 -18.56 -10.60 19.61
C PHE A 726 -19.72 -9.69 20.00
N THR A 727 -19.38 -8.49 20.43
CA THR A 727 -20.33 -7.42 20.71
C THR A 727 -19.92 -6.17 19.94
N ILE A 728 -20.90 -5.43 19.44
CA ILE A 728 -20.69 -4.12 18.81
C ILE A 728 -21.58 -3.10 19.51
N LYS A 729 -20.98 -1.98 19.94
CA LYS A 729 -21.69 -0.92 20.66
C LYS A 729 -21.20 0.44 20.25
N ALA A 730 -22.13 1.41 20.17
CA ALA A 730 -21.84 2.81 20.10
C ALA A 730 -21.85 3.41 21.51
N ILE A 731 -20.74 3.99 21.96
CA ILE A 731 -20.57 4.53 23.31
C ILE A 731 -19.66 5.77 23.21
N GLU A 732 -20.10 6.90 23.76
CA GLU A 732 -19.32 8.16 23.85
C GLU A 732 -18.76 8.62 22.50
N GLY A 733 -19.58 8.55 21.44
CA GLY A 733 -19.16 8.95 20.09
C GLY A 733 -18.20 7.98 19.41
N LYS A 734 -17.99 6.78 19.96
CA LYS A 734 -17.14 5.74 19.40
C LYS A 734 -17.92 4.47 19.10
N CYS A 735 -17.53 3.79 18.02
CA CYS A 735 -17.94 2.41 17.79
C CYS A 735 -16.89 1.47 18.37
N VAL A 736 -17.31 0.56 19.22
CA VAL A 736 -16.46 -0.43 19.88
C VAL A 736 -16.94 -1.83 19.51
N VAL A 737 -16.08 -2.57 18.83
CA VAL A 737 -16.30 -4.01 18.55
C VAL A 737 -15.38 -4.80 19.47
N ASN A 738 -15.95 -5.68 20.30
CA ASN A 738 -15.18 -6.59 21.12
C ASN A 738 -15.41 -8.02 20.65
N VAL A 739 -14.35 -8.73 20.32
CA VAL A 739 -14.38 -10.14 19.94
C VAL A 739 -13.72 -10.96 21.03
N LEU A 740 -14.37 -12.04 21.44
CA LEU A 740 -13.89 -12.99 22.43
C LEU A 740 -13.62 -14.34 21.74
N PHE A 741 -12.36 -14.76 21.75
CA PHE A 741 -11.93 -16.04 21.22
C PHE A 741 -11.43 -16.94 22.32
N ASN A 742 -11.90 -18.18 22.33
CA ASN A 742 -11.23 -19.26 23.05
C ASN A 742 -10.11 -19.79 22.14
N ILE A 743 -8.87 -19.50 22.50
CA ILE A 743 -7.68 -19.79 21.69
C ILE A 743 -7.08 -21.18 21.94
N LYS A 744 -7.57 -21.91 22.95
CA LYS A 744 -7.01 -23.21 23.36
C LYS A 744 -6.84 -24.17 22.17
N ASP A 745 -7.90 -24.31 21.37
CA ASP A 745 -7.92 -25.21 20.21
C ASP A 745 -7.35 -24.56 18.94
N MET A 746 -7.03 -23.27 18.99
CA MET A 746 -6.53 -22.50 17.84
C MET A 746 -5.00 -22.41 17.80
N LEU A 747 -4.33 -22.63 18.91
CA LEU A 747 -2.88 -22.55 19.00
C LEU A 747 -2.20 -23.82 18.45
N VAL A 748 -1.01 -23.62 17.92
CA VAL A 748 -0.14 -24.74 17.50
C VAL A 748 0.38 -25.46 18.74
N ASP A 749 0.23 -26.78 18.80
CA ASP A 749 0.81 -27.59 19.87
C ASP A 749 2.35 -27.58 19.77
N GLU A 750 3.03 -27.13 20.82
CA GLU A 750 4.50 -27.12 20.89
C GLU A 750 5.17 -28.49 20.65
N LYS A 751 4.41 -29.56 20.74
CA LYS A 751 4.90 -30.95 20.54
C LYS A 751 5.17 -31.31 19.08
N ASN A 752 4.67 -30.54 18.11
CA ASN A 752 4.84 -30.82 16.67
C ASN A 752 5.97 -30.03 15.98
N ILE A 753 6.74 -29.25 16.73
CA ILE A 753 7.86 -28.44 16.17
C ILE A 753 9.15 -29.25 16.07
N ILE A 754 9.21 -30.48 16.60
CA ILE A 754 10.38 -31.35 16.58
C ILE A 754 10.07 -32.65 15.78
N SER A 755 9.71 -32.50 14.52
CA SER A 755 9.73 -33.63 13.61
C SER A 755 10.18 -33.22 12.20
#